data_d978838213824b969c7d0ea607b4e0be
#
_entry.id   d978838213824b969c7d0ea607b4e0be
#
_cell.length_a   1.000
_cell.length_b   1.000
_cell.length_c   1.000
_cell.angle_alpha   90.00
_cell.angle_beta   90.00
_cell.angle_gamma   90.00
#
_symmetry.space_group_name_H-M   'P 1'
#
loop_
_entity.id
_entity.type
_entity.pdbx_description
1 polymer ?
#
loop_
_entity_poly.entity_id
_entity_poly.type
_entity_poly.pdbx_seq_one_letter_code
_entity_poly.pdbx_strand_id
1 'polypeptide(L)'
;VNLKNRLTFCKRKEKIYRFNQNNSYNLITNCAKISVMTKESTTTSLILHGHFYQPPRENPRTGVIPKQSSAMEWGDWNEKIYNDCYYANCNSRYLDNSGRIVSLTNNYSYISFNFGPTLLHWLDKKHPETVDMLRDADRKSIERLGHGNAMAQGFNHTILPLDSQKDAMLQIDWGIKDFEFHFKRFPEGLWLPECGVNDNVIQILSDYGIKFIILSPWQCEEVENEEGKMQDLGSYPAPYWKPYILTGSNGGTISAFFYHPELASEISFGHALRSADGLYSRLLDIKEKDKHPLIHTATDGEIYGHHEPYGDMALAALIEKVNKRDDFLFDNYGSFLEKNPAHLNARLKEGEDKKGTSWSCSHGVSRWYKDCGCHTGGEAGWNQAWRTPLRNGLNNLSTKLDSIFDQNIKEIFKQSVDPIVLLKRAGETFSTEMPMSNFIKSLHSDYDFPNSDDIKLSHLLSGIKYKHFSFTSCGFFFSDISGIEPRQDIKYALYAITMFQPFCKDDLLLPFLSDLKEAKSNINEQGDGMSIAQQEMQGLEGKVEACLYFYLNRSYATKGDYKDEYGRFALKQYKEDQNIYISLKDTESLEIFDFSVLSTSTDCIGLNLYISESNNGDSSPKRYRVTNSNIPERMLDETLIWIDNAMTRIKFNELETLSLHMKHFSLLAKKAQYTPMDTLVLENLGLILKLIKSLFLAHFDLNRIERLEILGNMFDFVRKFGRDGDIKAVNNILSEYLLILSRIITKNGLDESLAIDAITAMRISRAHGFEPETKWLQNAIYCYYTKEKQCIVEKTLLNDMFSVLNFKQ
;
A
#
# COMPACT_ATOMS: atom_id res chain seq x y z
N VAL A 1 -5.90 18.52 -40.25
CA VAL A 1 -6.94 17.71 -40.89
C VAL A 1 -7.72 17.08 -39.73
N ASN A 2 -8.82 17.50 -39.36
CA ASN A 2 -10.17 17.51 -39.66
C ASN A 2 -11.08 17.67 -38.44
N LEU A 3 -11.54 18.88 -38.24
CA LEU A 3 -12.69 19.16 -37.33
C LEU A 3 -14.04 18.61 -37.88
N LYS A 4 -14.13 18.14 -39.12
CA LYS A 4 -15.37 17.60 -39.70
C LYS A 4 -15.77 16.19 -39.24
N ASN A 5 -14.88 15.39 -38.70
CA ASN A 5 -15.21 14.04 -38.26
C ASN A 5 -15.71 13.93 -36.82
N ARG A 6 -15.60 14.97 -36.00
CA ARG A 6 -16.19 15.02 -34.65
C ARG A 6 -17.68 15.37 -34.60
N LEU A 7 -18.17 16.08 -35.60
CA LEU A 7 -19.60 16.45 -35.66
C LEU A 7 -20.52 15.34 -36.19
N THR A 8 -19.97 14.34 -36.89
CA THR A 8 -20.76 13.21 -37.40
C THR A 8 -21.01 12.13 -36.36
N PHE A 9 -20.17 12.04 -35.33
CA PHE A 9 -20.31 11.05 -34.24
C PHE A 9 -21.34 11.50 -33.18
N CYS A 10 -21.48 12.79 -32.96
CA CYS A 10 -22.48 13.33 -32.03
C CYS A 10 -23.93 13.23 -32.57
N LYS A 11 -24.13 13.38 -33.90
CA LYS A 11 -25.46 13.27 -34.48
C LYS A 11 -26.01 11.83 -34.61
N ARG A 12 -25.18 10.82 -34.49
CA ARG A 12 -25.61 9.41 -34.47
C ARG A 12 -26.06 8.91 -33.09
N LYS A 13 -25.57 9.50 -32.00
CA LYS A 13 -26.02 9.16 -30.64
C LYS A 13 -27.39 9.79 -30.30
N GLU A 14 -27.69 10.96 -30.79
CA GLU A 14 -29.01 11.58 -30.58
C GLU A 14 -30.17 10.87 -31.33
N LYS A 15 -29.88 10.16 -32.41
CA LYS A 15 -30.93 9.41 -33.13
C LYS A 15 -31.28 8.08 -32.50
N ILE A 16 -30.38 7.49 -31.72
CA ILE A 16 -30.63 6.23 -30.98
C ILE A 16 -31.42 6.52 -29.70
N TYR A 17 -31.22 7.69 -29.08
CA TYR A 17 -31.94 8.07 -27.85
C TYR A 17 -33.40 8.47 -28.09
N ARG A 18 -33.75 8.96 -29.29
CA ARG A 18 -35.14 9.31 -29.62
C ARG A 18 -35.99 8.14 -30.11
N PHE A 19 -35.40 6.99 -30.44
CA PHE A 19 -36.17 5.83 -30.91
C PHE A 19 -36.68 4.96 -29.75
N ASN A 20 -36.11 5.08 -28.56
CA ASN A 20 -36.55 4.31 -27.39
C ASN A 20 -37.53 5.03 -26.47
N GLN A 21 -37.84 6.31 -26.71
CA GLN A 21 -38.87 7.04 -25.93
C GLN A 21 -40.28 6.97 -26.48
N ASN A 22 -40.48 6.51 -27.70
CA ASN A 22 -41.83 6.52 -28.31
C ASN A 22 -42.58 5.18 -28.25
N ASN A 23 -42.00 4.11 -27.66
CA ASN A 23 -42.70 2.82 -27.53
C ASN A 23 -43.08 2.41 -26.11
N SER A 24 -42.95 3.32 -25.12
CA SER A 24 -43.30 3.00 -23.72
C SER A 24 -44.60 3.67 -23.22
N TYR A 25 -45.34 4.36 -24.06
CA TYR A 25 -46.51 5.15 -23.61
C TYR A 25 -47.90 4.54 -23.92
N ASN A 26 -48.00 3.31 -24.42
CA ASN A 26 -49.32 2.74 -24.76
C ASN A 26 -49.64 1.36 -24.13
N LEU A 27 -49.13 1.06 -22.97
CA LEU A 27 -49.43 -0.22 -22.25
C LEU A 27 -49.69 -0.06 -20.75
N ILE A 28 -50.07 1.13 -20.25
CA ILE A 28 -50.52 1.30 -18.86
C ILE A 28 -51.81 2.11 -18.83
N THR A 29 -52.93 1.49 -19.26
CA THR A 29 -54.26 1.85 -18.82
C THR A 29 -55.13 0.61 -18.92
N ASN A 30 -55.07 -0.23 -17.88
CA ASN A 30 -56.13 -1.06 -17.34
C ASN A 30 -55.56 -2.13 -16.42
N CYS A 31 -55.27 -1.79 -15.18
CA CYS A 31 -55.33 -2.72 -14.09
C CYS A 31 -55.87 -2.01 -12.85
N ALA A 32 -56.95 -2.55 -12.38
CA ALA A 32 -57.79 -2.03 -11.33
C ALA A 32 -57.07 -1.90 -9.99
N LYS A 33 -57.47 -0.91 -9.24
CA LYS A 33 -57.25 -0.68 -7.85
C LYS A 33 -57.34 -1.96 -7.01
N ILE A 34 -56.24 -2.54 -6.60
CA ILE A 34 -56.14 -3.36 -5.41
C ILE A 34 -55.19 -2.56 -4.53
N SER A 35 -55.72 -1.87 -3.54
CA SER A 35 -54.96 -1.30 -2.43
C SER A 35 -54.52 -2.44 -1.53
N VAL A 36 -53.42 -3.03 -1.85
CA VAL A 36 -52.63 -3.78 -0.87
C VAL A 36 -51.86 -2.72 -0.09
N MET A 37 -52.22 -2.52 1.14
CA MET A 37 -51.36 -1.89 2.12
C MET A 37 -50.10 -2.75 2.26
N THR A 38 -49.14 -2.55 1.37
CA THR A 38 -47.78 -3.01 1.59
C THR A 38 -47.24 -2.15 2.74
N LYS A 39 -47.09 -2.77 3.93
CA LYS A 39 -46.15 -2.26 4.93
C LYS A 39 -44.86 -1.95 4.15
N GLU A 40 -44.54 -0.68 4.00
CA GLU A 40 -43.22 -0.28 3.52
C GLU A 40 -42.22 -0.86 4.53
N SER A 41 -41.65 -2.00 4.19
CA SER A 41 -40.47 -2.51 4.85
C SER A 41 -39.33 -1.56 4.47
N THR A 42 -39.06 -0.59 5.31
CA THR A 42 -37.94 0.33 5.12
C THR A 42 -36.65 -0.50 5.19
N THR A 43 -36.04 -0.76 4.03
CA THR A 43 -34.72 -1.40 3.95
C THR A 43 -33.70 -0.50 4.65
N THR A 44 -32.96 -1.04 5.61
CA THR A 44 -31.89 -0.32 6.29
C THR A 44 -30.59 -0.50 5.52
N SER A 45 -29.92 0.59 5.17
CA SER A 45 -28.58 0.59 4.58
C SER A 45 -27.52 0.35 5.64
N LEU A 46 -26.59 -0.57 5.39
CA LEU A 46 -25.39 -0.80 6.18
C LEU A 46 -24.17 -0.34 5.38
N ILE A 47 -23.37 0.58 5.95
CA ILE A 47 -22.12 1.02 5.34
C ILE A 47 -21.01 0.85 6.37
N LEU A 48 -20.08 -0.03 6.07
CA LEU A 48 -18.82 -0.14 6.80
C LEU A 48 -17.74 0.52 5.96
N HIS A 49 -16.99 1.45 6.54
CA HIS A 49 -15.88 2.11 5.86
C HIS A 49 -14.56 1.71 6.50
N GLY A 50 -13.63 1.24 5.67
CA GLY A 50 -12.25 0.97 6.05
C GLY A 50 -11.30 2.01 5.48
N HIS A 51 -10.55 2.67 6.34
CA HIS A 51 -9.45 3.56 5.98
C HIS A 51 -8.15 2.75 5.93
N PHE A 52 -7.63 2.47 4.71
CA PHE A 52 -6.41 1.71 4.50
C PHE A 52 -5.26 2.66 4.15
N TYR A 53 -4.27 2.72 5.02
CA TYR A 53 -3.16 3.63 4.84
C TYR A 53 -1.86 3.09 5.46
N GLN A 54 -0.76 3.28 4.73
CA GLN A 54 0.59 3.17 5.29
C GLN A 54 1.39 4.41 4.93
N PRO A 55 2.17 4.97 5.88
CA PRO A 55 3.07 6.06 5.58
C PRO A 55 4.13 5.63 4.57
N PRO A 56 4.70 6.56 3.81
CA PRO A 56 5.80 6.26 2.93
C PRO A 56 7.00 5.75 3.74
N ARG A 57 7.62 4.66 3.26
CA ARG A 57 8.72 3.96 3.98
C ARG A 57 10.02 3.97 3.21
N GLU A 58 10.01 4.44 1.97
CA GLU A 58 11.17 4.47 1.10
C GLU A 58 12.26 5.42 1.64
N ASN A 59 13.50 4.98 1.55
CA ASN A 59 14.63 5.87 1.71
C ASN A 59 14.63 6.89 0.56
N PRO A 60 14.48 8.20 0.82
CA PRO A 60 14.39 9.18 -0.25
C PRO A 60 15.66 9.28 -1.10
N ARG A 61 16.81 8.79 -0.61
CA ARG A 61 18.05 8.78 -1.39
C ARG A 61 18.06 7.72 -2.48
N THR A 62 17.33 6.61 -2.30
CA THR A 62 17.35 5.48 -3.23
C THR A 62 15.99 5.13 -3.80
N GLY A 63 14.90 5.47 -3.10
CA GLY A 63 13.55 5.00 -3.42
C GLY A 63 13.30 3.54 -3.01
N VAL A 64 14.18 2.93 -2.22
CA VAL A 64 14.06 1.56 -1.73
C VAL A 64 13.59 1.58 -0.28
N ILE A 65 12.67 0.72 0.08
CA ILE A 65 12.27 0.51 1.49
C ILE A 65 13.40 -0.28 2.18
N PRO A 66 14.04 0.26 3.22
CA PRO A 66 15.04 -0.48 3.98
C PRO A 66 14.38 -1.65 4.74
N LYS A 67 15.20 -2.65 5.10
CA LYS A 67 14.73 -3.73 5.96
C LYS A 67 14.30 -3.17 7.31
N GLN A 68 13.12 -3.57 7.76
CA GLN A 68 12.54 -3.18 9.05
C GLN A 68 12.52 -4.40 9.97
N SER A 69 13.46 -4.49 10.91
CA SER A 69 13.62 -5.65 11.79
C SER A 69 12.37 -5.98 12.61
N SER A 70 11.54 -4.98 12.94
CA SER A 70 10.28 -5.19 13.65
C SER A 70 9.19 -5.88 12.79
N ALA A 71 9.36 -5.95 11.46
CA ALA A 71 8.48 -6.69 10.56
C ALA A 71 8.91 -8.18 10.41
N MET A 72 9.94 -8.62 11.13
CA MET A 72 10.45 -10.00 11.16
C MET A 72 10.75 -10.56 9.74
N GLU A 73 10.21 -11.75 9.42
CA GLU A 73 10.41 -12.44 8.15
C GLU A 73 9.85 -11.71 6.91
N TRP A 74 8.96 -10.75 7.10
CA TRP A 74 8.35 -10.01 5.99
C TRP A 74 9.26 -8.96 5.35
N GLY A 75 10.33 -8.58 6.04
CA GLY A 75 11.30 -7.59 5.57
C GLY A 75 10.86 -6.14 5.77
N ASP A 76 9.57 -5.82 5.56
CA ASP A 76 8.99 -4.51 5.86
C ASP A 76 7.51 -4.61 6.26
N TRP A 77 6.99 -3.53 6.87
CA TRP A 77 5.61 -3.48 7.38
C TRP A 77 4.57 -3.51 6.27
N ASN A 78 4.86 -2.98 5.08
CA ASN A 78 3.91 -3.02 3.98
C ASN A 78 3.64 -4.47 3.54
N GLU A 79 4.69 -5.28 3.39
CA GLU A 79 4.56 -6.71 3.04
C GLU A 79 3.81 -7.48 4.12
N LYS A 80 4.12 -7.21 5.40
CA LYS A 80 3.42 -7.86 6.50
C LYS A 80 1.93 -7.59 6.48
N ILE A 81 1.54 -6.32 6.43
CA ILE A 81 0.13 -5.91 6.50
C ILE A 81 -0.60 -6.29 5.20
N TYR A 82 0.10 -6.29 4.06
CA TYR A 82 -0.43 -6.78 2.81
C TYR A 82 -0.95 -8.22 2.92
N ASN A 83 -0.15 -9.10 3.49
CA ASN A 83 -0.53 -10.50 3.66
C ASN A 83 -1.62 -10.68 4.74
N ASP A 84 -1.52 -9.94 5.84
CA ASP A 84 -2.46 -10.05 6.95
C ASP A 84 -3.83 -9.45 6.58
N CYS A 85 -3.89 -8.39 5.78
CA CYS A 85 -5.08 -7.58 5.57
C CYS A 85 -5.43 -7.31 4.10
N TYR A 86 -4.57 -6.59 3.34
CA TYR A 86 -5.00 -6.04 2.04
C TYR A 86 -5.38 -7.11 1.04
N TYR A 87 -4.51 -8.09 0.82
CA TYR A 87 -4.80 -9.21 -0.07
C TYR A 87 -5.82 -10.17 0.53
N ALA A 88 -5.81 -10.35 1.86
CA ALA A 88 -6.77 -11.21 2.53
C ALA A 88 -8.21 -10.75 2.27
N ASN A 89 -8.48 -9.44 2.33
CA ASN A 89 -9.80 -8.88 2.04
C ASN A 89 -10.20 -8.95 0.55
N CYS A 90 -9.24 -9.00 -0.38
CA CYS A 90 -9.55 -9.26 -1.80
C CYS A 90 -10.09 -10.67 -2.05
N ASN A 91 -9.72 -11.64 -1.20
CA ASN A 91 -10.02 -13.06 -1.38
C ASN A 91 -10.39 -13.73 -0.06
N SER A 92 -11.26 -13.09 0.71
CA SER A 92 -11.63 -13.56 2.03
C SER A 92 -12.45 -14.83 1.97
N ARG A 93 -12.17 -15.78 2.86
CA ARG A 93 -12.77 -17.10 2.89
C ARG A 93 -14.03 -17.15 3.71
N TYR A 94 -15.12 -17.60 3.11
CA TYR A 94 -16.28 -18.06 3.84
C TYR A 94 -16.25 -19.60 3.97
N LEU A 95 -16.23 -20.10 5.19
CA LEU A 95 -16.09 -21.52 5.49
C LEU A 95 -17.41 -22.13 5.94
N ASP A 96 -17.61 -23.45 5.66
CA ASP A 96 -18.66 -24.23 6.30
C ASP A 96 -18.25 -24.72 7.70
N ASN A 97 -19.17 -25.37 8.40
CA ASN A 97 -18.94 -25.91 9.75
C ASN A 97 -17.84 -26.99 9.82
N SER A 98 -17.39 -27.50 8.69
CA SER A 98 -16.28 -28.48 8.58
C SER A 98 -14.97 -27.81 8.21
N GLY A 99 -14.91 -26.46 8.16
CA GLY A 99 -13.75 -25.68 7.77
C GLY A 99 -13.43 -25.73 6.27
N ARG A 100 -14.37 -26.14 5.40
CA ARG A 100 -14.16 -26.17 3.94
C ARG A 100 -14.57 -24.84 3.32
N ILE A 101 -13.83 -24.39 2.32
CA ILE A 101 -14.09 -23.14 1.59
C ILE A 101 -15.39 -23.29 0.79
N VAL A 102 -16.38 -22.48 1.11
CA VAL A 102 -17.64 -22.39 0.39
C VAL A 102 -17.55 -21.35 -0.72
N SER A 103 -16.98 -20.18 -0.40
CA SER A 103 -16.78 -19.09 -1.35
C SER A 103 -15.56 -18.24 -0.96
N LEU A 104 -15.05 -17.50 -1.93
CA LEU A 104 -14.10 -16.41 -1.72
C LEU A 104 -14.81 -15.10 -2.05
N THR A 105 -14.77 -14.18 -1.12
CA THR A 105 -15.43 -12.88 -1.24
C THR A 105 -14.38 -11.77 -1.33
N ASN A 106 -14.49 -10.91 -2.32
CA ASN A 106 -13.78 -9.63 -2.31
C ASN A 106 -14.59 -8.66 -1.44
N ASN A 107 -14.16 -8.47 -0.19
CA ASN A 107 -14.84 -7.64 0.79
C ASN A 107 -15.00 -6.19 0.33
N TYR A 108 -14.02 -5.66 -0.42
CA TYR A 108 -14.07 -4.31 -0.98
C TYR A 108 -15.23 -4.08 -1.96
N SER A 109 -15.83 -5.14 -2.50
CA SER A 109 -17.06 -5.03 -3.30
C SER A 109 -18.29 -4.66 -2.47
N TYR A 110 -18.21 -4.76 -1.15
CA TYR A 110 -19.35 -4.54 -0.24
C TYR A 110 -19.12 -3.43 0.76
N ILE A 111 -17.89 -3.17 1.18
CA ILE A 111 -17.57 -2.08 2.10
C ILE A 111 -17.15 -0.82 1.34
N SER A 112 -17.41 0.34 1.89
CA SER A 112 -16.76 1.58 1.47
C SER A 112 -15.30 1.58 1.90
N PHE A 113 -14.40 2.09 1.09
CA PHE A 113 -12.98 2.09 1.42
C PHE A 113 -12.23 3.25 0.77
N ASN A 114 -11.13 3.64 1.36
CA ASN A 114 -10.08 4.39 0.71
C ASN A 114 -8.73 3.68 0.90
N PHE A 115 -7.87 3.78 -0.09
CA PHE A 115 -6.46 3.44 0.01
C PHE A 115 -5.63 4.71 -0.13
N GLY A 116 -4.70 4.93 0.79
CA GLY A 116 -3.81 6.07 0.70
C GLY A 116 -2.90 6.00 -0.52
N PRO A 117 -2.63 7.11 -1.23
CA PRO A 117 -1.79 7.13 -2.43
C PRO A 117 -0.42 6.47 -2.24
N THR A 118 0.26 6.69 -1.12
CA THR A 118 1.55 6.04 -0.82
C THR A 118 1.46 4.52 -0.80
N LEU A 119 0.37 3.98 -0.25
CA LEU A 119 0.11 2.55 -0.23
C LEU A 119 -0.28 2.02 -1.62
N LEU A 120 -1.11 2.75 -2.37
CA LEU A 120 -1.50 2.37 -3.74
C LEU A 120 -0.28 2.32 -4.67
N HIS A 121 0.62 3.30 -4.61
CA HIS A 121 1.85 3.31 -5.40
C HIS A 121 2.77 2.15 -5.05
N TRP A 122 2.84 1.77 -3.78
CA TRP A 122 3.59 0.59 -3.36
C TRP A 122 2.94 -0.70 -3.91
N LEU A 123 1.60 -0.81 -3.85
CA LEU A 123 0.85 -1.94 -4.40
C LEU A 123 1.02 -2.06 -5.91
N ASP A 124 0.94 -0.96 -6.67
CA ASP A 124 1.15 -0.98 -8.13
C ASP A 124 2.53 -1.57 -8.51
N LYS A 125 3.57 -1.23 -7.74
CA LYS A 125 4.93 -1.73 -7.98
C LYS A 125 5.15 -3.18 -7.55
N LYS A 126 4.54 -3.60 -6.44
CA LYS A 126 4.82 -4.89 -5.80
C LYS A 126 3.72 -5.93 -6.05
N HIS A 127 2.48 -5.50 -6.06
CA HIS A 127 1.27 -6.34 -6.10
C HIS A 127 0.19 -5.75 -7.02
N PRO A 128 0.49 -5.50 -8.31
CA PRO A 128 -0.44 -4.85 -9.24
C PRO A 128 -1.76 -5.62 -9.39
N GLU A 129 -1.73 -6.94 -9.22
CA GLU A 129 -2.93 -7.78 -9.21
C GLU A 129 -3.93 -7.41 -8.12
N THR A 130 -3.43 -6.91 -6.97
CA THR A 130 -4.30 -6.44 -5.89
C THR A 130 -4.98 -5.13 -6.23
N VAL A 131 -4.26 -4.22 -6.88
CA VAL A 131 -4.86 -2.97 -7.39
C VAL A 131 -5.95 -3.26 -8.41
N ASP A 132 -5.75 -4.24 -9.30
CA ASP A 132 -6.79 -4.70 -10.23
C ASP A 132 -8.02 -5.28 -9.50
N MET A 133 -7.82 -6.00 -8.39
CA MET A 133 -8.93 -6.51 -7.57
C MET A 133 -9.69 -5.39 -6.85
N LEU A 134 -9.02 -4.33 -6.43
CA LEU A 134 -9.66 -3.13 -5.85
C LEU A 134 -10.49 -2.38 -6.92
N ARG A 135 -9.94 -2.21 -8.13
CA ARG A 135 -10.67 -1.63 -9.27
C ARG A 135 -11.90 -2.44 -9.64
N ASP A 136 -11.78 -3.78 -9.67
CA ASP A 136 -12.90 -4.69 -9.94
C ASP A 136 -13.97 -4.60 -8.85
N ALA A 137 -13.58 -4.46 -7.59
CA ALA A 137 -14.48 -4.29 -6.47
C ALA A 137 -15.30 -2.97 -6.57
N ASP A 138 -14.64 -1.87 -6.90
CA ASP A 138 -15.29 -0.58 -7.12
C ASP A 138 -16.26 -0.64 -8.33
N ARG A 139 -15.83 -1.25 -9.43
CA ARG A 139 -16.70 -1.47 -10.61
C ARG A 139 -17.94 -2.30 -10.26
N LYS A 140 -17.79 -3.38 -9.50
CA LYS A 140 -18.93 -4.22 -9.06
C LYS A 140 -19.90 -3.44 -8.16
N SER A 141 -19.37 -2.54 -7.32
CA SER A 141 -20.25 -1.69 -6.52
C SER A 141 -21.04 -0.70 -7.37
N ILE A 142 -20.43 -0.13 -8.41
CA ILE A 142 -21.13 0.73 -9.38
C ILE A 142 -22.22 -0.07 -10.11
N GLU A 143 -21.94 -1.29 -10.55
CA GLU A 143 -22.93 -2.15 -11.21
C GLU A 143 -24.11 -2.49 -10.27
N ARG A 144 -23.89 -2.65 -8.99
CA ARG A 144 -24.89 -3.01 -7.98
C ARG A 144 -25.69 -1.81 -7.47
N LEU A 145 -25.01 -0.66 -7.24
CA LEU A 145 -25.57 0.48 -6.49
C LEU A 145 -25.66 1.78 -7.31
N GLY A 146 -25.07 1.82 -8.51
CA GLY A 146 -24.91 3.06 -9.28
C GLY A 146 -23.71 3.91 -8.84
N HIS A 147 -23.10 3.63 -7.72
CA HIS A 147 -22.01 4.37 -7.08
C HIS A 147 -20.86 3.46 -6.66
N GLY A 148 -19.62 3.99 -6.72
CA GLY A 148 -18.42 3.25 -6.33
C GLY A 148 -18.20 3.25 -4.82
N ASN A 149 -17.61 2.15 -4.32
CA ASN A 149 -17.24 2.01 -2.92
C ASN A 149 -15.96 2.75 -2.57
N ALA A 150 -15.08 2.95 -3.55
CA ALA A 150 -13.79 3.61 -3.34
C ALA A 150 -13.96 5.12 -3.16
N MET A 151 -13.20 5.70 -2.22
CA MET A 151 -13.09 7.12 -1.95
C MET A 151 -11.66 7.61 -2.17
N ALA A 152 -11.47 8.88 -2.55
CA ALA A 152 -10.17 9.52 -2.58
C ALA A 152 -9.65 9.81 -1.16
N GLN A 153 -8.38 10.20 -1.06
CA GLN A 153 -7.73 10.64 0.18
C GLN A 153 -6.80 11.81 -0.09
N GLY A 154 -6.53 12.65 0.92
CA GLY A 154 -5.45 13.64 0.86
C GLY A 154 -4.10 12.97 0.60
N PHE A 155 -3.33 13.46 -0.37
CA PHE A 155 -2.23 12.73 -1.01
C PHE A 155 -1.17 12.16 -0.06
N ASN A 156 -0.56 13.01 0.78
CA ASN A 156 0.51 12.60 1.69
C ASN A 156 0.03 12.31 3.13
N HIS A 157 -1.25 12.23 3.35
CA HIS A 157 -1.82 12.07 4.69
C HIS A 157 -1.39 13.18 5.67
N THR A 158 -1.28 14.42 5.19
CA THR A 158 -1.03 15.59 6.04
C THR A 158 -2.29 15.99 6.78
N ILE A 159 -2.15 16.72 7.88
CA ILE A 159 -3.30 17.28 8.62
C ILE A 159 -3.74 18.57 7.93
N LEU A 160 -4.67 18.46 7.01
CA LEU A 160 -5.10 19.54 6.12
C LEU A 160 -5.41 20.87 6.84
N PRO A 161 -6.06 20.88 8.01
CA PRO A 161 -6.27 22.13 8.77
C PRO A 161 -4.98 22.83 9.23
N LEU A 162 -3.85 22.12 9.28
CA LEU A 162 -2.55 22.67 9.69
C LEU A 162 -1.66 23.04 8.50
N ASP A 163 -2.07 22.70 7.30
CA ASP A 163 -1.36 23.02 6.07
C ASP A 163 -1.64 24.48 5.68
N SER A 164 -0.74 25.07 4.90
CA SER A 164 -1.07 26.32 4.22
C SER A 164 -2.24 26.11 3.25
N GLN A 165 -3.00 27.16 2.92
CA GLN A 165 -4.09 27.05 1.95
C GLN A 165 -3.60 26.45 0.61
N LYS A 166 -2.39 26.86 0.17
CA LYS A 166 -1.72 26.31 -1.02
C LYS A 166 -1.48 24.82 -0.89
N ASP A 167 -0.89 24.39 0.22
CA ASP A 167 -0.52 22.97 0.44
C ASP A 167 -1.76 22.10 0.62
N ALA A 168 -2.76 22.53 1.40
CA ALA A 168 -4.03 21.80 1.54
C ALA A 168 -4.73 21.61 0.19
N MET A 169 -4.74 22.63 -0.67
CA MET A 169 -5.28 22.54 -2.02
C MET A 169 -4.50 21.53 -2.88
N LEU A 170 -3.16 21.52 -2.79
CA LEU A 170 -2.33 20.56 -3.54
C LEU A 170 -2.54 19.13 -3.05
N GLN A 171 -2.65 18.93 -1.73
CA GLN A 171 -2.93 17.62 -1.15
C GLN A 171 -4.26 17.03 -1.66
N ILE A 172 -5.28 17.86 -1.79
CA ILE A 172 -6.60 17.46 -2.32
C ILE A 172 -6.51 17.23 -3.83
N ASP A 173 -5.90 18.15 -4.60
CA ASP A 173 -5.74 18.04 -6.06
C ASP A 173 -4.99 16.77 -6.46
N TRP A 174 -3.85 16.50 -5.81
CA TRP A 174 -3.05 15.31 -6.08
C TRP A 174 -3.75 14.02 -5.64
N GLY A 175 -4.47 14.05 -4.52
CA GLY A 175 -5.27 12.92 -4.07
C GLY A 175 -6.42 12.57 -5.03
N ILE A 176 -7.07 13.58 -5.63
CA ILE A 176 -8.08 13.38 -6.66
C ILE A 176 -7.46 12.78 -7.93
N LYS A 177 -6.31 13.30 -8.37
CA LYS A 177 -5.60 12.78 -9.56
C LYS A 177 -5.15 11.33 -9.37
N ASP A 178 -4.63 11.00 -8.20
CA ASP A 178 -4.27 9.64 -7.84
C ASP A 178 -5.49 8.71 -7.93
N PHE A 179 -6.60 9.14 -7.36
CA PHE A 179 -7.84 8.38 -7.43
C PHE A 179 -8.33 8.19 -8.87
N GLU A 180 -8.34 9.25 -9.68
CA GLU A 180 -8.72 9.17 -11.08
C GLU A 180 -7.78 8.25 -11.89
N PHE A 181 -6.49 8.27 -11.57
CA PHE A 181 -5.52 7.35 -12.18
C PHE A 181 -5.83 5.90 -11.84
N HIS A 182 -6.14 5.56 -10.59
CA HIS A 182 -6.39 4.20 -10.16
C HIS A 182 -7.80 3.71 -10.52
N PHE A 183 -8.84 4.46 -10.23
CA PHE A 183 -10.25 4.04 -10.34
C PHE A 183 -10.95 4.51 -11.63
N LYS A 184 -10.28 5.32 -12.46
CA LYS A 184 -10.77 5.80 -13.77
C LYS A 184 -12.12 6.55 -13.73
N ARG A 185 -12.40 7.20 -12.62
CA ARG A 185 -13.58 8.05 -12.39
C ARG A 185 -13.26 9.17 -11.43
N PHE A 186 -14.06 10.23 -11.41
CA PHE A 186 -13.96 11.28 -10.40
C PHE A 186 -14.46 10.75 -9.04
N PRO A 187 -13.80 11.06 -7.90
CA PRO A 187 -14.25 10.65 -6.58
C PRO A 187 -15.49 11.40 -6.14
N GLU A 188 -16.47 10.70 -5.56
CA GLU A 188 -17.64 11.36 -4.96
C GLU A 188 -17.35 11.81 -3.53
N GLY A 189 -16.61 11.01 -2.77
CA GLY A 189 -16.15 11.31 -1.42
C GLY A 189 -14.64 11.34 -1.31
N LEU A 190 -14.16 12.07 -0.28
CA LEU A 190 -12.73 12.12 0.05
C LEU A 190 -12.55 11.89 1.54
N TRP A 191 -11.67 10.93 1.87
CA TRP A 191 -11.23 10.70 3.24
C TRP A 191 -10.22 11.76 3.64
N LEU A 192 -10.53 12.45 4.72
CA LEU A 192 -9.62 13.42 5.33
C LEU A 192 -8.65 12.69 6.26
N PRO A 193 -7.33 12.87 6.10
CA PRO A 193 -6.38 12.30 7.04
C PRO A 193 -6.75 12.62 8.49
N GLU A 194 -6.86 11.58 9.33
CA GLU A 194 -7.31 11.69 10.72
C GLU A 194 -8.69 12.35 10.90
N CYS A 195 -9.53 12.33 9.89
CA CYS A 195 -10.76 13.14 9.83
C CYS A 195 -10.50 14.63 10.14
N GLY A 196 -9.29 15.12 9.85
CA GLY A 196 -8.85 16.48 10.13
C GLY A 196 -9.60 17.52 9.30
N VAL A 197 -10.38 18.41 9.93
CA VAL A 197 -11.28 19.33 9.22
C VAL A 197 -11.40 20.68 9.91
N ASN A 198 -11.54 21.71 9.09
CA ASN A 198 -12.01 23.07 9.44
C ASN A 198 -12.77 23.67 8.24
N ASP A 199 -13.32 24.85 8.39
CA ASP A 199 -14.13 25.51 7.37
C ASP A 199 -13.35 25.79 6.07
N ASN A 200 -12.04 26.03 6.14
CA ASN A 200 -11.19 26.21 4.97
C ASN A 200 -11.05 24.91 4.16
N VAL A 201 -10.87 23.78 4.84
CA VAL A 201 -10.83 22.45 4.18
C VAL A 201 -12.15 22.15 3.52
N ILE A 202 -13.28 22.44 4.20
CA ILE A 202 -14.63 22.27 3.61
C ILE A 202 -14.76 23.11 2.33
N GLN A 203 -14.30 24.36 2.36
CA GLN A 203 -14.33 25.23 1.20
C GLN A 203 -13.53 24.66 0.01
N ILE A 204 -12.30 24.22 0.26
CA ILE A 204 -11.46 23.62 -0.79
C ILE A 204 -12.14 22.37 -1.38
N LEU A 205 -12.70 21.49 -0.56
CA LEU A 205 -13.40 20.30 -1.03
C LEU A 205 -14.62 20.65 -1.91
N SER A 206 -15.39 21.66 -1.49
CA SER A 206 -16.52 22.17 -2.26
C SER A 206 -16.07 22.75 -3.62
N ASP A 207 -14.97 23.51 -3.62
CA ASP A 207 -14.40 24.10 -4.86
C ASP A 207 -13.92 23.02 -5.84
N TYR A 208 -13.47 21.87 -5.33
CA TYR A 208 -13.08 20.71 -6.14
C TYR A 208 -14.25 19.80 -6.52
N GLY A 209 -15.48 20.06 -6.02
CA GLY A 209 -16.68 19.29 -6.38
C GLY A 209 -16.81 17.95 -5.65
N ILE A 210 -16.12 17.75 -4.53
CA ILE A 210 -16.31 16.59 -3.66
C ILE A 210 -17.71 16.72 -3.03
N LYS A 211 -18.47 15.62 -3.04
CA LYS A 211 -19.86 15.61 -2.59
C LYS A 211 -20.01 15.39 -1.10
N PHE A 212 -19.16 14.51 -0.53
CA PHE A 212 -19.27 14.15 0.88
C PHE A 212 -17.94 13.79 1.54
N ILE A 213 -17.95 13.88 2.87
CA ILE A 213 -16.89 13.41 3.78
C ILE A 213 -17.49 12.60 4.92
N ILE A 214 -16.63 11.85 5.62
CA ILE A 214 -16.96 11.07 6.80
C ILE A 214 -16.22 11.66 7.99
N LEU A 215 -16.92 11.90 9.10
CA LEU A 215 -16.37 12.52 10.29
C LEU A 215 -16.76 11.75 11.56
N SER A 216 -15.97 11.93 12.61
CA SER A 216 -16.36 11.48 13.94
C SER A 216 -17.55 12.30 14.46
N PRO A 217 -18.55 11.66 15.05
CA PRO A 217 -19.72 12.37 15.61
C PRO A 217 -19.35 13.36 16.73
N TRP A 218 -18.17 13.21 17.34
CA TRP A 218 -17.65 14.11 18.37
C TRP A 218 -17.04 15.42 17.82
N GLN A 219 -16.84 15.53 16.52
CA GLN A 219 -16.34 16.74 15.86
C GLN A 219 -17.44 17.77 15.63
N CYS A 220 -18.69 17.36 15.73
CA CYS A 220 -19.85 18.24 15.56
C CYS A 220 -20.17 18.99 16.85
N GLU A 221 -20.50 20.27 16.74
CA GLU A 221 -20.94 21.12 17.86
C GLU A 221 -22.46 21.27 17.89
N GLU A 222 -23.06 21.57 16.74
CA GLU A 222 -24.48 21.80 16.59
C GLU A 222 -25.03 21.11 15.35
N VAL A 223 -26.29 20.69 15.42
CA VAL A 223 -27.06 20.19 14.28
C VAL A 223 -28.38 20.92 14.18
N GLU A 224 -28.84 21.15 12.95
CA GLU A 224 -30.17 21.65 12.68
C GLU A 224 -31.22 20.53 12.89
N ASN A 225 -32.30 20.84 13.59
CA ASN A 225 -33.43 19.92 13.72
C ASN A 225 -34.44 20.10 12.58
N GLU A 226 -35.46 19.25 12.52
CA GLU A 226 -36.53 19.32 11.49
C GLU A 226 -37.41 20.58 11.56
N GLU A 227 -37.28 21.39 12.62
CA GLU A 227 -37.95 22.70 12.76
C GLU A 227 -37.08 23.85 12.25
N GLY A 228 -35.87 23.57 11.70
CA GLY A 228 -34.92 24.58 11.22
C GLY A 228 -34.12 25.29 12.31
N LYS A 229 -34.05 24.73 13.56
CA LYS A 229 -33.32 25.33 14.68
C LYS A 229 -32.02 24.58 14.92
N MET A 230 -30.91 25.30 15.05
CA MET A 230 -29.62 24.75 15.51
C MET A 230 -29.72 24.33 16.96
N GLN A 231 -29.31 23.11 17.26
CA GLN A 231 -29.26 22.49 18.59
C GLN A 231 -27.81 22.20 18.96
N ASP A 232 -27.36 22.78 20.06
CA ASP A 232 -26.06 22.45 20.66
C ASP A 232 -26.11 21.00 21.20
N LEU A 233 -25.15 20.20 20.78
CA LEU A 233 -24.99 18.81 21.18
C LEU A 233 -24.31 18.65 22.55
N GLY A 234 -23.59 19.65 23.03
CA GLY A 234 -22.80 19.58 24.26
C GLY A 234 -21.85 18.40 24.29
N SER A 235 -22.14 17.41 25.14
CA SER A 235 -21.35 16.17 25.26
C SER A 235 -21.94 14.97 24.52
N TYR A 236 -23.00 15.14 23.73
CA TYR A 236 -23.61 14.07 22.94
C TYR A 236 -23.00 14.00 21.53
N PRO A 237 -22.89 12.79 20.94
CA PRO A 237 -22.43 12.65 19.57
C PRO A 237 -23.51 13.13 18.58
N ALA A 238 -23.07 13.58 17.42
CA ALA A 238 -23.98 13.88 16.33
C ALA A 238 -24.79 12.63 15.89
N PRO A 239 -26.05 12.80 15.46
CA PRO A 239 -26.85 11.71 14.93
C PRO A 239 -26.20 11.08 13.68
N TYR A 240 -26.08 9.75 13.67
CA TYR A 240 -25.34 9.01 12.64
C TYR A 240 -26.19 8.59 11.43
N TRP A 241 -27.51 8.62 11.54
CA TRP A 241 -28.41 7.96 10.58
C TRP A 241 -28.83 8.79 9.38
N LYS A 242 -28.26 9.98 9.22
CA LYS A 242 -28.53 10.90 8.11
C LYS A 242 -27.33 11.80 7.81
N PRO A 243 -27.17 12.27 6.55
CA PRO A 243 -26.15 13.25 6.22
C PRO A 243 -26.57 14.66 6.63
N TYR A 244 -25.57 15.52 6.87
CA TYR A 244 -25.74 16.94 7.17
C TYR A 244 -24.97 17.81 6.19
N ILE A 245 -25.38 19.06 6.02
CA ILE A 245 -24.68 20.07 5.23
C ILE A 245 -23.67 20.78 6.13
N LEU A 246 -22.41 20.78 5.74
CA LEU A 246 -21.37 21.66 6.29
C LEU A 246 -21.09 22.80 5.33
N THR A 247 -20.84 24.00 5.88
CA THR A 247 -20.56 25.22 5.12
C THR A 247 -19.11 25.63 5.34
N GLY A 248 -18.38 25.85 4.24
CA GLY A 248 -17.00 26.31 4.23
C GLY A 248 -16.87 27.83 4.43
N SER A 249 -15.65 28.29 4.56
CA SER A 249 -15.31 29.68 4.91
C SER A 249 -15.84 30.73 3.92
N ASN A 250 -16.11 30.38 2.66
CA ASN A 250 -16.63 31.28 1.62
C ASN A 250 -18.03 30.83 1.13
N GLY A 251 -18.75 30.01 1.91
CA GLY A 251 -20.10 29.60 1.60
C GLY A 251 -20.25 28.36 0.70
N GLY A 252 -19.14 27.72 0.31
CA GLY A 252 -19.16 26.42 -0.33
C GLY A 252 -19.73 25.35 0.61
N THR A 253 -20.46 24.38 0.10
CA THR A 253 -21.13 23.35 0.91
C THR A 253 -20.71 21.95 0.52
N ILE A 254 -20.74 21.03 1.51
CA ILE A 254 -20.47 19.61 1.33
C ILE A 254 -21.35 18.79 2.27
N SER A 255 -21.69 17.56 1.89
CA SER A 255 -22.41 16.66 2.80
C SER A 255 -21.42 15.96 3.75
N ALA A 256 -21.79 15.82 5.01
CA ALA A 256 -21.01 15.09 6.01
C ALA A 256 -21.82 13.95 6.62
N PHE A 257 -21.17 12.81 6.81
CA PHE A 257 -21.69 11.66 7.53
C PHE A 257 -20.95 11.51 8.86
N PHE A 258 -21.67 11.51 9.97
CA PHE A 258 -21.13 11.27 11.30
C PHE A 258 -21.35 9.81 11.67
N TYR A 259 -20.28 9.01 11.76
CA TYR A 259 -20.40 7.56 11.95
C TYR A 259 -20.92 7.17 13.34
N HIS A 260 -21.47 5.96 13.47
CA HIS A 260 -21.95 5.40 14.73
C HIS A 260 -20.78 5.16 15.70
N PRO A 261 -20.68 5.91 16.82
CA PRO A 261 -19.48 5.92 17.66
C PRO A 261 -19.23 4.60 18.39
N GLU A 262 -20.30 4.00 18.96
CA GLU A 262 -20.18 2.75 19.71
C GLU A 262 -19.75 1.60 18.80
N LEU A 263 -20.36 1.47 17.61
CA LEU A 263 -20.03 0.43 16.65
C LEU A 263 -18.58 0.56 16.16
N ALA A 264 -18.10 1.79 15.91
CA ALA A 264 -16.72 2.04 15.57
C ALA A 264 -15.75 1.57 16.67
N SER A 265 -16.08 1.89 17.93
CA SER A 265 -15.30 1.48 19.10
C SER A 265 -15.33 -0.04 19.32
N GLU A 266 -16.49 -0.68 19.16
CA GLU A 266 -16.65 -2.13 19.29
C GLU A 266 -15.82 -2.88 18.24
N ILE A 267 -15.77 -2.39 16.99
CA ILE A 267 -14.95 -2.99 15.93
C ILE A 267 -13.47 -2.73 16.18
N SER A 268 -13.08 -1.48 16.48
CA SER A 268 -11.65 -1.09 16.58
C SER A 268 -10.96 -1.62 17.84
N PHE A 269 -11.69 -1.69 18.96
CA PHE A 269 -11.10 -1.97 20.28
C PHE A 269 -11.86 -3.04 21.08
N GLY A 270 -13.12 -3.31 20.73
CA GLY A 270 -13.98 -4.27 21.43
C GLY A 270 -13.94 -5.69 20.88
N HIS A 271 -13.03 -5.98 19.93
CA HIS A 271 -12.89 -7.31 19.32
C HIS A 271 -14.16 -7.86 18.65
N ALA A 272 -15.05 -7.00 18.16
CA ALA A 272 -16.32 -7.43 17.56
C ALA A 272 -16.11 -8.38 16.34
N LEU A 273 -14.98 -8.28 15.65
CA LEU A 273 -14.64 -9.13 14.52
C LEU A 273 -14.23 -10.58 14.90
N ARG A 274 -14.08 -10.91 16.18
CA ARG A 274 -13.83 -12.30 16.59
C ARG A 274 -15.05 -13.21 16.41
N SER A 275 -16.24 -12.62 16.24
CA SER A 275 -17.48 -13.37 16.03
C SER A 275 -18.35 -12.69 14.99
N ALA A 276 -18.39 -13.23 13.79
CA ALA A 276 -19.29 -12.76 12.74
C ALA A 276 -20.76 -12.84 13.16
N ASP A 277 -21.14 -13.88 13.94
CA ASP A 277 -22.50 -14.01 14.50
C ASP A 277 -22.81 -12.95 15.55
N GLY A 278 -21.84 -12.65 16.41
CA GLY A 278 -21.95 -11.61 17.43
C GLY A 278 -22.13 -10.23 16.81
N LEU A 279 -21.26 -9.88 15.84
CA LEU A 279 -21.36 -8.61 15.11
C LEU A 279 -22.68 -8.51 14.34
N TYR A 280 -23.10 -9.57 13.67
CA TYR A 280 -24.39 -9.61 12.95
C TYR A 280 -25.57 -9.39 13.90
N SER A 281 -25.58 -10.07 15.06
CA SER A 281 -26.63 -9.88 16.09
C SER A 281 -26.63 -8.45 16.61
N ARG A 282 -25.45 -7.86 16.86
CA ARG A 282 -25.32 -6.46 17.29
C ARG A 282 -25.91 -5.47 16.26
N LEU A 283 -25.64 -5.68 14.99
CA LEU A 283 -26.19 -4.85 13.91
C LEU A 283 -27.72 -4.98 13.81
N LEU A 284 -28.27 -6.18 14.02
CA LEU A 284 -29.72 -6.39 14.07
C LEU A 284 -30.34 -5.69 15.29
N ASP A 285 -29.67 -5.73 16.44
CA ASP A 285 -30.15 -5.02 17.66
C ASP A 285 -30.21 -3.51 17.43
N ILE A 286 -29.18 -2.92 16.78
CA ILE A 286 -29.20 -1.49 16.41
C ILE A 286 -30.34 -1.23 15.45
N LYS A 287 -30.50 -2.03 14.40
CA LYS A 287 -31.56 -1.88 13.40
C LYS A 287 -32.96 -1.91 14.04
N GLU A 288 -33.21 -2.84 14.94
CA GLU A 288 -34.53 -3.02 15.55
C GLU A 288 -34.85 -1.96 16.61
N LYS A 289 -33.82 -1.50 17.37
CA LYS A 289 -33.99 -0.46 18.38
C LYS A 289 -34.20 0.92 17.76
N ASP A 290 -33.31 1.28 16.85
CA ASP A 290 -33.21 2.65 16.33
C ASP A 290 -34.16 2.89 15.16
N LYS A 291 -34.43 1.84 14.36
CA LYS A 291 -35.32 1.87 13.18
C LYS A 291 -34.94 2.97 12.18
N HIS A 292 -33.64 3.28 12.10
CA HIS A 292 -33.12 4.28 11.20
C HIS A 292 -32.84 3.71 9.81
N PRO A 293 -32.85 4.54 8.76
CA PRO A 293 -32.59 4.09 7.39
C PRO A 293 -31.11 3.74 7.14
N LEU A 294 -30.20 4.21 8.00
CA LEU A 294 -28.76 4.03 7.87
C LEU A 294 -28.14 3.55 9.19
N ILE A 295 -27.31 2.53 9.08
CA ILE A 295 -26.29 2.16 10.06
C ILE A 295 -24.94 2.25 9.35
N HIS A 296 -24.04 3.10 9.83
CA HIS A 296 -22.71 3.17 9.24
C HIS A 296 -21.63 3.43 10.27
N THR A 297 -20.43 2.98 9.97
CA THR A 297 -19.24 3.22 10.80
C THR A 297 -17.99 3.34 9.95
N ALA A 298 -16.95 3.95 10.52
CA ALA A 298 -15.63 4.08 9.91
C ALA A 298 -14.56 3.69 10.94
N THR A 299 -13.59 2.92 10.49
CA THR A 299 -12.45 2.44 11.29
C THR A 299 -11.18 2.43 10.44
N ASP A 300 -10.02 2.29 11.09
CA ASP A 300 -8.83 1.87 10.37
C ASP A 300 -9.10 0.54 9.68
N GLY A 301 -8.67 0.43 8.42
CA GLY A 301 -8.97 -0.74 7.60
C GLY A 301 -8.14 -1.98 8.01
N GLU A 302 -6.97 -1.75 8.60
CA GLU A 302 -6.07 -2.80 9.07
C GLU A 302 -6.67 -3.64 10.20
N ILE A 303 -7.77 -3.19 10.81
CA ILE A 303 -8.52 -4.01 11.78
C ILE A 303 -9.10 -5.28 11.12
N TYR A 304 -9.39 -5.23 9.81
CA TYR A 304 -9.95 -6.37 9.08
C TYR A 304 -8.87 -7.38 8.63
N GLY A 305 -8.00 -7.81 9.55
CA GLY A 305 -7.02 -8.88 9.31
C GLY A 305 -5.70 -8.70 10.05
N HIS A 306 -5.15 -7.49 10.11
CA HIS A 306 -3.85 -7.25 10.77
C HIS A 306 -4.01 -7.07 12.28
N HIS A 307 -4.83 -6.12 12.74
CA HIS A 307 -5.03 -5.88 14.17
C HIS A 307 -5.97 -6.90 14.82
N GLU A 308 -6.93 -7.43 14.06
CA GLU A 308 -7.76 -8.57 14.50
C GLU A 308 -7.58 -9.72 13.49
N PRO A 309 -6.79 -10.73 13.82
CA PRO A 309 -6.56 -11.90 12.94
C PRO A 309 -7.88 -12.54 12.50
N TYR A 310 -7.98 -12.85 11.20
CA TYR A 310 -9.20 -13.37 10.56
C TYR A 310 -10.39 -12.40 10.53
N GLY A 311 -10.19 -11.11 10.80
CA GLY A 311 -11.21 -10.08 10.68
C GLY A 311 -11.80 -9.98 9.27
N ASP A 312 -11.00 -10.27 8.24
CA ASP A 312 -11.42 -10.39 6.85
C ASP A 312 -12.48 -11.49 6.67
N MET A 313 -12.27 -12.66 7.30
CA MET A 313 -13.19 -13.79 7.22
C MET A 313 -14.48 -13.53 8.00
N ALA A 314 -14.40 -12.82 9.12
CA ALA A 314 -15.58 -12.40 9.87
C ALA A 314 -16.42 -11.43 9.03
N LEU A 315 -15.77 -10.50 8.31
CA LEU A 315 -16.45 -9.58 7.39
C LEU A 315 -17.09 -10.34 6.21
N ALA A 316 -16.40 -11.29 5.60
CA ALA A 316 -16.97 -12.12 4.54
C ALA A 316 -18.21 -12.91 5.03
N ALA A 317 -18.16 -13.47 6.23
CA ALA A 317 -19.31 -14.17 6.82
C ALA A 317 -20.46 -13.20 7.14
N LEU A 318 -20.19 -11.98 7.58
CA LEU A 318 -21.20 -10.93 7.77
C LEU A 318 -21.86 -10.58 6.43
N ILE A 319 -21.09 -10.39 5.37
CA ILE A 319 -21.59 -10.11 4.02
C ILE A 319 -22.54 -11.20 3.55
N GLU A 320 -22.18 -12.47 3.72
CA GLU A 320 -23.02 -13.61 3.38
C GLU A 320 -24.35 -13.64 4.17
N LYS A 321 -24.34 -13.20 5.42
CA LYS A 321 -25.54 -13.14 6.26
C LYS A 321 -26.47 -11.99 5.87
N VAL A 322 -25.93 -10.82 5.64
CA VAL A 322 -26.68 -9.62 5.25
C VAL A 322 -27.29 -9.81 3.86
N ASN A 323 -26.56 -10.36 2.89
CA ASN A 323 -27.05 -10.61 1.55
C ASN A 323 -28.21 -11.63 1.46
N LYS A 324 -28.49 -12.38 2.52
CA LYS A 324 -29.66 -13.28 2.60
C LYS A 324 -30.92 -12.56 3.07
N ARG A 325 -30.86 -11.26 3.33
CA ARG A 325 -32.01 -10.46 3.81
C ARG A 325 -32.45 -9.44 2.76
N ASP A 326 -33.75 -9.22 2.70
CA ASP A 326 -34.37 -8.20 1.81
C ASP A 326 -34.52 -6.84 2.50
N ASP A 327 -34.43 -6.81 3.85
CA ASP A 327 -34.67 -5.63 4.69
C ASP A 327 -33.37 -5.00 5.24
N PHE A 328 -32.20 -5.52 4.84
CA PHE A 328 -30.88 -5.05 5.28
C PHE A 328 -29.88 -5.19 4.13
N LEU A 329 -29.29 -4.08 3.69
CA LEU A 329 -28.51 -4.00 2.46
C LEU A 329 -27.13 -3.41 2.73
N PHE A 330 -26.06 -4.05 2.25
CA PHE A 330 -24.79 -3.37 2.10
C PHE A 330 -24.90 -2.28 1.02
N ASP A 331 -24.77 -1.03 1.43
CA ASP A 331 -24.86 0.17 0.60
C ASP A 331 -23.52 0.93 0.59
N ASN A 332 -23.45 2.06 -0.09
CA ASN A 332 -22.33 3.00 -0.01
C ASN A 332 -22.82 4.44 0.12
N TYR A 333 -21.93 5.34 0.50
CA TYR A 333 -22.28 6.73 0.80
C TYR A 333 -22.87 7.47 -0.40
N GLY A 334 -22.37 7.24 -1.61
CA GLY A 334 -22.88 7.86 -2.82
C GLY A 334 -24.33 7.44 -3.10
N SER A 335 -24.60 6.14 -3.05
CA SER A 335 -25.93 5.56 -3.25
C SER A 335 -26.92 6.00 -2.17
N PHE A 336 -26.46 6.04 -0.91
CA PHE A 336 -27.31 6.51 0.19
C PHE A 336 -27.64 8.01 0.05
N LEU A 337 -26.63 8.83 -0.27
CA LEU A 337 -26.80 10.29 -0.43
C LEU A 337 -27.70 10.65 -1.61
N GLU A 338 -27.67 9.90 -2.70
CA GLU A 338 -28.58 10.11 -3.83
C GLU A 338 -30.04 9.89 -3.43
N LYS A 339 -30.31 8.85 -2.63
CA LYS A 339 -31.65 8.51 -2.14
C LYS A 339 -32.11 9.40 -0.97
N ASN A 340 -31.16 9.87 -0.18
CA ASN A 340 -31.39 10.64 1.04
C ASN A 340 -30.49 11.89 1.08
N PRO A 341 -30.76 12.91 0.26
CA PRO A 341 -29.94 14.12 0.20
C PRO A 341 -29.87 14.83 1.56
N ALA A 342 -28.72 15.40 1.88
CA ALA A 342 -28.60 16.25 3.05
C ALA A 342 -29.45 17.51 2.90
N HIS A 343 -30.21 17.85 3.93
CA HIS A 343 -31.06 19.04 3.96
C HIS A 343 -30.98 19.81 5.27
N LEU A 344 -30.36 19.25 6.29
CA LEU A 344 -30.13 19.88 7.59
C LEU A 344 -28.68 20.30 7.71
N ASN A 345 -28.45 21.43 8.35
CA ASN A 345 -27.11 21.96 8.56
C ASN A 345 -26.48 21.37 9.83
N ALA A 346 -25.15 21.30 9.82
CA ALA A 346 -24.37 21.05 11.02
C ALA A 346 -23.21 22.05 11.12
N ARG A 347 -22.74 22.29 12.33
CA ARG A 347 -21.58 23.13 12.62
C ARG A 347 -20.54 22.29 13.36
N LEU A 348 -19.29 22.37 12.92
CA LEU A 348 -18.17 21.68 13.55
C LEU A 348 -17.62 22.49 14.72
N LYS A 349 -17.01 21.81 15.69
CA LYS A 349 -16.19 22.41 16.73
C LYS A 349 -14.96 23.07 16.10
N GLU A 350 -14.57 24.22 16.61
CA GLU A 350 -13.37 24.94 16.12
C GLU A 350 -12.05 24.24 16.52
N GLY A 351 -12.05 23.37 17.52
CA GLY A 351 -10.83 22.79 18.13
C GLY A 351 -9.99 23.82 18.89
N GLU A 352 -8.90 23.35 19.51
CA GLU A 352 -7.96 24.26 20.17
C GLU A 352 -7.29 25.18 19.16
N ASP A 353 -7.03 26.42 19.58
CA ASP A 353 -6.44 27.49 18.79
C ASP A 353 -7.21 27.74 17.46
N LYS A 354 -8.49 27.30 17.38
CA LYS A 354 -9.36 27.38 16.19
C LYS A 354 -8.74 26.76 14.94
N LYS A 355 -7.93 25.71 15.11
CA LYS A 355 -7.24 25.04 14.02
C LYS A 355 -7.99 23.86 13.41
N GLY A 356 -9.21 23.55 13.92
CA GLY A 356 -9.99 22.43 13.44
C GLY A 356 -9.97 21.23 14.37
N THR A 357 -10.65 20.17 13.96
CA THR A 357 -10.87 18.96 14.74
C THR A 357 -10.43 17.70 14.00
N SER A 358 -10.29 16.60 14.74
CA SER A 358 -9.94 15.28 14.20
C SER A 358 -10.65 14.17 14.97
N TRP A 359 -10.58 12.92 14.52
CA TRP A 359 -11.19 11.78 15.19
C TRP A 359 -10.34 11.18 16.32
N SER A 360 -9.03 11.42 16.32
CA SER A 360 -8.07 10.77 17.22
C SER A 360 -7.42 11.71 18.24
N CYS A 361 -7.92 12.97 18.34
CA CYS A 361 -7.46 13.93 19.34
C CYS A 361 -8.63 14.75 19.90
N SER A 362 -8.89 14.62 21.21
CA SER A 362 -9.94 15.39 21.89
C SER A 362 -9.70 16.91 21.93
N HIS A 363 -8.48 17.36 21.67
CA HIS A 363 -8.05 18.76 21.61
C HIS A 363 -8.09 19.35 20.18
N GLY A 364 -8.81 18.70 19.27
CA GLY A 364 -8.89 19.09 17.88
C GLY A 364 -7.78 18.44 17.04
N VAL A 365 -6.88 19.24 16.48
CA VAL A 365 -5.69 18.79 15.75
C VAL A 365 -4.39 19.03 16.51
N SER A 366 -4.46 19.28 17.81
CA SER A 366 -3.33 19.67 18.65
C SER A 366 -2.22 18.62 18.70
N ARG A 367 -2.57 17.33 18.57
CA ARG A 367 -1.62 16.22 18.52
C ARG A 367 -0.49 16.42 17.49
N TRP A 368 -0.73 17.11 16.40
CA TRP A 368 0.20 17.26 15.30
C TRP A 368 1.01 18.55 15.30
N TYR A 369 0.90 19.37 16.37
CA TYR A 369 1.72 20.58 16.48
C TYR A 369 2.13 20.98 17.90
N LYS A 370 1.56 20.31 18.93
CA LYS A 370 1.94 20.62 20.32
C LYS A 370 1.76 19.42 21.27
N ASP A 371 2.26 19.58 22.47
CA ASP A 371 1.98 18.65 23.56
C ASP A 371 0.56 18.89 24.09
N CYS A 372 -0.36 18.06 23.66
CA CYS A 372 -1.75 18.06 24.14
C CYS A 372 -2.03 16.91 25.12
N GLY A 373 -1.03 16.12 25.46
CA GLY A 373 -1.15 14.92 26.29
C GLY A 373 -1.70 13.68 25.56
N CYS A 374 -2.22 13.81 24.33
CA CYS A 374 -2.64 12.65 23.53
C CYS A 374 -1.44 11.88 23.02
N HIS A 375 -1.40 10.57 23.31
CA HIS A 375 -0.29 9.71 22.89
C HIS A 375 -0.80 8.30 22.52
N THR A 376 0.02 7.52 21.83
CA THR A 376 -0.22 6.14 21.50
C THR A 376 1.04 5.33 21.83
N GLY A 377 0.95 4.46 22.85
CA GLY A 377 2.11 3.80 23.43
C GLY A 377 2.94 4.72 24.33
N GLY A 378 4.19 4.35 24.62
CA GLY A 378 5.10 5.06 25.50
C GLY A 378 5.07 4.55 26.93
N GLU A 379 5.99 5.07 27.76
CA GLU A 379 6.16 4.68 29.17
C GLU A 379 5.70 5.80 30.09
N ALA A 380 5.53 5.47 31.37
CA ALA A 380 5.14 6.44 32.38
C ALA A 380 6.17 7.57 32.48
N GLY A 381 5.70 8.81 32.44
CA GLY A 381 6.56 10.01 32.50
C GLY A 381 6.97 10.55 31.11
N TRP A 382 6.68 9.86 30.03
CA TRP A 382 6.87 10.41 28.67
C TRP A 382 5.93 11.58 28.42
N ASN A 383 6.42 12.55 27.65
CA ASN A 383 5.67 13.74 27.24
C ASN A 383 5.75 13.90 25.71
N GLN A 384 4.96 14.81 25.19
CA GLN A 384 4.85 15.05 23.76
C GLN A 384 5.39 16.43 23.35
N ALA A 385 6.23 17.05 24.20
CA ALA A 385 6.77 18.40 23.99
C ALA A 385 7.64 18.50 22.72
N TRP A 386 8.22 17.39 22.26
CA TRP A 386 9.01 17.29 21.03
C TRP A 386 8.22 17.67 19.76
N ARG A 387 6.89 17.56 19.77
CA ARG A 387 6.03 17.86 18.62
C ARG A 387 6.09 19.31 18.19
N THR A 388 6.13 20.22 19.14
CA THR A 388 6.15 21.66 18.83
C THR A 388 7.41 22.09 18.07
N PRO A 389 8.63 21.81 18.55
CA PRO A 389 9.84 22.20 17.79
C PRO A 389 9.97 21.44 16.47
N LEU A 390 9.58 20.16 16.38
CA LEU A 390 9.56 19.43 15.11
C LEU A 390 8.63 20.11 14.11
N ARG A 391 7.38 20.42 14.50
CA ARG A 391 6.43 21.10 13.60
C ARG A 391 6.90 22.47 13.19
N ASN A 392 7.46 23.24 14.12
CA ASN A 392 7.99 24.57 13.82
C ASN A 392 9.17 24.51 12.87
N GLY A 393 10.11 23.60 13.06
CA GLY A 393 11.25 23.40 12.17
C GLY A 393 10.80 23.04 10.76
N LEU A 394 9.84 22.10 10.62
CA LEU A 394 9.26 21.75 9.33
C LEU A 394 8.52 22.91 8.67
N ASN A 395 7.74 23.69 9.42
CA ASN A 395 7.03 24.87 8.90
C ASN A 395 8.00 25.96 8.42
N ASN A 396 9.06 26.24 9.20
CA ASN A 396 10.10 27.21 8.84
C ASN A 396 10.81 26.79 7.54
N LEU A 397 11.20 25.53 7.48
CA LEU A 397 11.80 24.93 6.28
C LEU A 397 10.85 25.02 5.08
N SER A 398 9.61 24.58 5.22
CA SER A 398 8.59 24.60 4.17
C SER A 398 8.42 25.99 3.57
N THR A 399 8.27 27.00 4.42
CA THR A 399 8.14 28.41 3.98
C THR A 399 9.35 28.87 3.15
N LYS A 400 10.56 28.47 3.56
CA LYS A 400 11.78 28.80 2.84
C LYS A 400 11.86 28.09 1.49
N LEU A 401 11.54 26.79 1.46
CA LEU A 401 11.54 25.99 0.22
C LEU A 401 10.51 26.52 -0.78
N ASP A 402 9.31 26.89 -0.33
CA ASP A 402 8.29 27.50 -1.19
C ASP A 402 8.77 28.80 -1.83
N SER A 403 9.42 29.66 -1.04
CA SER A 403 9.97 30.91 -1.55
C SER A 403 11.05 30.68 -2.62
N ILE A 404 11.94 29.71 -2.38
CA ILE A 404 12.99 29.33 -3.35
C ILE A 404 12.36 28.75 -4.61
N PHE A 405 11.38 27.88 -4.46
CA PHE A 405 10.64 27.29 -5.57
C PHE A 405 10.01 28.38 -6.45
N ASP A 406 9.19 29.24 -5.86
CA ASP A 406 8.48 30.29 -6.56
C ASP A 406 9.41 31.25 -7.30
N GLN A 407 10.55 31.62 -6.70
CA GLN A 407 11.56 32.44 -7.35
C GLN A 407 12.16 31.74 -8.56
N ASN A 408 12.64 30.50 -8.39
CA ASN A 408 13.31 29.77 -9.46
C ASN A 408 12.34 29.43 -10.62
N ILE A 409 11.09 29.08 -10.34
CA ILE A 409 10.09 28.83 -11.40
C ILE A 409 9.82 30.11 -12.19
N LYS A 410 9.69 31.25 -11.56
CA LYS A 410 9.54 32.55 -12.24
C LYS A 410 10.75 32.88 -13.10
N GLU A 411 11.95 32.53 -12.67
CA GLU A 411 13.19 32.73 -13.44
C GLU A 411 13.23 31.78 -14.65
N ILE A 412 13.04 30.47 -14.47
CA ILE A 412 13.08 29.45 -15.53
C ILE A 412 12.07 29.81 -16.64
N PHE A 413 10.85 30.10 -16.27
CA PHE A 413 9.76 30.35 -17.22
C PHE A 413 9.55 31.83 -17.56
N LYS A 414 10.48 32.72 -17.17
CA LYS A 414 10.41 34.17 -17.45
C LYS A 414 9.04 34.77 -17.04
N GLN A 415 8.52 34.35 -15.89
CA GLN A 415 7.22 34.75 -15.32
C GLN A 415 5.99 34.33 -16.15
N SER A 416 6.12 33.47 -17.14
CA SER A 416 4.99 32.98 -17.95
C SER A 416 4.17 31.88 -17.28
N VAL A 417 4.66 31.31 -16.18
CA VAL A 417 4.01 30.19 -15.47
C VAL A 417 3.77 30.58 -14.02
N ASP A 418 2.57 30.38 -13.55
CA ASP A 418 2.25 30.44 -12.13
C ASP A 418 2.77 29.17 -11.42
N PRO A 419 3.62 29.30 -10.38
CA PRO A 419 4.16 28.16 -9.63
C PRO A 419 3.10 27.18 -9.13
N ILE A 420 1.92 27.65 -8.71
CA ILE A 420 0.85 26.79 -8.24
C ILE A 420 0.21 25.97 -9.37
N VAL A 421 0.07 26.54 -10.56
CA VAL A 421 -0.43 25.84 -11.73
C VAL A 421 0.54 24.74 -12.13
N LEU A 422 1.85 25.01 -12.06
CA LEU A 422 2.87 24.02 -12.32
C LEU A 422 2.82 22.87 -11.29
N LEU A 423 2.67 23.17 -9.99
CA LEU A 423 2.57 22.17 -8.94
C LEU A 423 1.30 21.31 -9.06
N LYS A 424 0.17 21.91 -9.39
CA LYS A 424 -1.04 21.13 -9.71
C LYS A 424 -0.78 20.17 -10.88
N ARG A 425 -0.12 20.65 -11.94
CA ARG A 425 0.24 19.81 -13.07
C ARG A 425 1.27 18.73 -12.70
N ALA A 426 2.25 19.03 -11.84
CA ALA A 426 3.22 18.06 -11.34
C ALA A 426 2.55 16.88 -10.58
N GLY A 427 1.31 17.04 -10.12
CA GLY A 427 0.50 15.93 -9.62
C GLY A 427 0.40 14.77 -10.61
N GLU A 428 0.52 14.99 -11.93
CA GLU A 428 0.55 13.91 -12.93
C GLU A 428 1.76 12.99 -12.73
N THR A 429 2.91 13.51 -12.29
CA THR A 429 4.09 12.68 -12.02
C THR A 429 4.17 12.17 -10.57
N PHE A 430 3.51 12.84 -9.64
CA PHE A 430 3.48 12.40 -8.24
C PHE A 430 2.40 11.38 -7.95
N SER A 431 1.25 11.48 -8.64
CA SER A 431 0.04 10.71 -8.43
C SER A 431 -0.21 9.65 -9.51
N THR A 432 0.66 9.56 -10.52
CA THR A 432 0.55 8.57 -11.58
C THR A 432 1.93 7.97 -11.88
N GLU A 433 2.00 7.02 -12.77
CA GLU A 433 3.27 6.43 -13.20
C GLU A 433 4.02 7.27 -14.26
N MET A 434 3.66 8.53 -14.45
CA MET A 434 4.34 9.37 -15.44
C MET A 434 5.80 9.65 -15.00
N PRO A 435 6.82 9.20 -15.76
CA PRO A 435 8.20 9.50 -15.43
C PRO A 435 8.49 11.02 -15.47
N MET A 436 9.31 11.51 -14.55
CA MET A 436 9.73 12.92 -14.50
C MET A 436 10.26 13.42 -15.88
N SER A 437 11.01 12.58 -16.59
CA SER A 437 11.53 12.91 -17.93
C SER A 437 10.40 13.17 -18.95
N ASN A 438 9.28 12.44 -18.87
CA ASN A 438 8.16 12.63 -19.76
C ASN A 438 7.35 13.86 -19.37
N PHE A 439 7.22 14.12 -18.09
CA PHE A 439 6.60 15.33 -17.57
C PHE A 439 7.35 16.59 -18.05
N ILE A 440 8.68 16.64 -17.89
CA ILE A 440 9.50 17.78 -18.38
C ILE A 440 9.40 17.94 -19.90
N LYS A 441 9.42 16.84 -20.66
CA LYS A 441 9.17 16.90 -22.11
C LYS A 441 7.80 17.50 -22.45
N SER A 442 6.76 17.20 -21.67
CA SER A 442 5.45 17.81 -21.87
C SER A 442 5.47 19.31 -21.59
N LEU A 443 6.25 19.75 -20.58
CA LEU A 443 6.43 21.18 -20.30
C LEU A 443 7.13 21.91 -21.46
N HIS A 444 8.14 21.33 -22.09
CA HIS A 444 8.78 21.89 -23.30
C HIS A 444 7.82 22.01 -24.49
N SER A 445 6.76 21.21 -24.54
CA SER A 445 5.74 21.34 -25.57
C SER A 445 4.83 22.57 -25.36
N ASP A 446 4.68 22.99 -24.12
CA ASP A 446 3.74 24.05 -23.72
C ASP A 446 4.43 25.38 -23.40
N TYR A 447 5.69 25.34 -22.99
CA TYR A 447 6.45 26.49 -22.52
C TYR A 447 7.86 26.54 -23.11
N ASP A 448 8.34 27.75 -23.36
CA ASP A 448 9.72 28.01 -23.86
C ASP A 448 10.66 28.24 -22.68
N PHE A 449 11.52 27.25 -22.39
CA PHE A 449 12.59 27.35 -21.39
C PHE A 449 13.81 26.50 -21.81
N PRO A 450 15.02 26.81 -21.31
CA PRO A 450 16.23 26.11 -21.72
C PRO A 450 16.28 24.63 -21.28
N ASN A 451 16.72 23.71 -22.15
CA ASN A 451 16.95 22.31 -21.78
C ASN A 451 18.00 22.16 -20.64
N SER A 452 18.92 23.17 -20.49
CA SER A 452 19.86 23.20 -19.36
C SER A 452 19.18 23.27 -17.99
N ASP A 453 17.92 23.71 -17.93
CA ASP A 453 17.18 23.84 -16.70
C ASP A 453 16.36 22.58 -16.33
N ASP A 454 16.37 21.53 -17.16
CA ASP A 454 15.62 20.29 -16.93
C ASP A 454 15.99 19.63 -15.60
N ILE A 455 17.30 19.52 -15.31
CA ILE A 455 17.80 18.96 -14.05
C ILE A 455 17.41 19.88 -12.88
N LYS A 456 17.58 21.19 -13.03
CA LYS A 456 17.18 22.16 -12.00
C LYS A 456 15.67 22.06 -11.69
N LEU A 457 14.86 21.97 -12.72
CA LEU A 457 13.40 21.84 -12.58
C LEU A 457 13.01 20.52 -11.91
N SER A 458 13.65 19.41 -12.29
CA SER A 458 13.40 18.11 -11.66
C SER A 458 13.77 18.09 -10.17
N HIS A 459 14.91 18.70 -9.81
CA HIS A 459 15.30 18.85 -8.41
C HIS A 459 14.27 19.67 -7.60
N LEU A 460 13.84 20.81 -8.14
CA LEU A 460 12.87 21.69 -7.48
C LEU A 460 11.52 20.97 -7.27
N LEU A 461 11.04 20.25 -8.29
CA LEU A 461 9.79 19.48 -8.19
C LEU A 461 9.92 18.32 -7.20
N SER A 462 11.01 17.54 -7.26
CA SER A 462 11.28 16.48 -6.31
C SER A 462 11.42 17.01 -4.88
N GLY A 463 12.08 18.15 -4.70
CA GLY A 463 12.22 18.81 -3.42
C GLY A 463 10.85 19.19 -2.82
N ILE A 464 9.92 19.73 -3.62
CA ILE A 464 8.53 20.01 -3.17
C ILE A 464 7.82 18.70 -2.81
N LYS A 465 7.95 17.64 -3.60
CA LYS A 465 7.38 16.33 -3.25
C LYS A 465 7.83 15.89 -1.85
N TYR A 466 9.15 15.90 -1.58
CA TYR A 466 9.69 15.49 -0.29
C TYR A 466 9.40 16.48 0.84
N LYS A 467 9.22 17.78 0.55
CA LYS A 467 8.66 18.75 1.50
C LYS A 467 7.29 18.27 2.01
N HIS A 468 6.39 17.88 1.10
CA HIS A 468 5.07 17.40 1.51
C HIS A 468 5.13 16.05 2.25
N PHE A 469 6.01 15.14 1.84
CA PHE A 469 6.23 13.87 2.52
C PHE A 469 6.73 14.04 3.97
N SER A 470 7.40 15.16 4.31
CA SER A 470 7.87 15.41 5.67
C SER A 470 6.78 15.83 6.67
N PHE A 471 5.52 15.94 6.23
CA PHE A 471 4.37 16.31 7.06
C PHE A 471 3.37 15.19 7.24
N THR A 472 3.75 13.93 7.02
CA THR A 472 2.81 12.81 7.21
C THR A 472 2.31 12.78 8.65
N SER A 473 1.01 12.52 8.83
CA SER A 473 0.40 12.56 10.17
C SER A 473 1.03 11.55 11.14
N CYS A 474 1.48 10.40 10.63
CA CYS A 474 2.10 9.35 11.44
C CYS A 474 3.39 9.81 12.13
N GLY A 475 4.12 10.78 11.57
CA GLY A 475 5.31 11.35 12.17
C GLY A 475 5.07 12.07 13.51
N PHE A 476 3.81 12.40 13.81
CA PHE A 476 3.39 13.04 15.06
C PHE A 476 2.49 12.17 15.93
N PHE A 477 2.04 11.02 15.42
CA PHE A 477 1.00 10.24 16.07
C PHE A 477 1.52 9.46 17.29
N PHE A 478 2.70 8.87 17.19
CA PHE A 478 3.29 8.04 18.25
C PHE A 478 3.98 8.88 19.34
N SER A 479 4.58 8.19 20.29
CA SER A 479 4.94 8.80 21.60
C SER A 479 6.34 9.37 21.67
N ASP A 480 7.21 9.14 20.68
CA ASP A 480 8.57 9.64 20.70
C ASP A 480 9.12 10.01 19.33
N ILE A 481 9.91 11.08 19.28
CA ILE A 481 10.55 11.57 18.05
C ILE A 481 11.54 10.56 17.44
N SER A 482 12.07 9.63 18.23
CA SER A 482 12.96 8.58 17.74
C SER A 482 12.25 7.40 17.07
N GLY A 483 10.91 7.42 17.01
CA GLY A 483 10.10 6.42 16.31
C GLY A 483 10.40 6.35 14.81
N ILE A 484 9.94 5.27 14.16
CA ILE A 484 10.18 5.05 12.72
C ILE A 484 9.58 6.19 11.90
N GLU A 485 8.37 6.61 12.20
CA GLU A 485 7.61 7.59 11.45
C GLU A 485 8.16 9.03 11.60
N PRO A 486 8.45 9.54 12.81
CA PRO A 486 9.10 10.86 12.93
C PRO A 486 10.48 10.91 12.27
N ARG A 487 11.28 9.84 12.37
CA ARG A 487 12.56 9.72 11.66
C ARG A 487 12.37 9.79 10.15
N GLN A 488 11.31 9.21 9.62
CA GLN A 488 11.01 9.22 8.21
C GLN A 488 10.64 10.63 7.74
N ASP A 489 9.82 11.38 8.50
CA ASP A 489 9.50 12.78 8.21
C ASP A 489 10.77 13.66 8.20
N ILE A 490 11.64 13.49 9.20
CA ILE A 490 12.95 14.18 9.26
C ILE A 490 13.81 13.82 8.04
N LYS A 491 13.86 12.56 7.65
CA LYS A 491 14.63 12.08 6.48
C LYS A 491 14.14 12.71 5.18
N TYR A 492 12.83 12.85 5.00
CA TYR A 492 12.26 13.52 3.84
C TYR A 492 12.57 15.02 3.84
N ALA A 493 12.51 15.69 5.00
CA ALA A 493 12.91 17.10 5.12
C ALA A 493 14.39 17.31 4.76
N LEU A 494 15.30 16.45 5.26
CA LEU A 494 16.72 16.48 4.92
C LEU A 494 16.95 16.26 3.42
N TYR A 495 16.17 15.39 2.81
CA TYR A 495 16.29 15.16 1.39
C TYR A 495 15.74 16.32 0.55
N ALA A 496 14.64 16.95 0.97
CA ALA A 496 14.15 18.18 0.37
C ALA A 496 15.21 19.28 0.42
N ILE A 497 15.90 19.43 1.56
CA ILE A 497 17.06 20.35 1.68
C ILE A 497 18.12 20.01 0.63
N THR A 498 18.48 18.75 0.47
CA THR A 498 19.49 18.32 -0.52
C THR A 498 19.08 18.72 -1.94
N MET A 499 17.79 18.60 -2.29
CA MET A 499 17.29 18.97 -3.62
C MET A 499 17.31 20.49 -3.85
N PHE A 500 17.06 21.29 -2.82
CA PHE A 500 16.97 22.74 -2.95
C PHE A 500 18.30 23.49 -2.74
N GLN A 501 19.23 22.93 -1.96
CA GLN A 501 20.47 23.59 -1.56
C GLN A 501 21.31 24.11 -2.76
N PRO A 502 21.42 23.40 -3.92
CA PRO A 502 22.16 23.89 -5.08
C PRO A 502 21.60 25.20 -5.67
N PHE A 503 20.36 25.54 -5.39
CA PHE A 503 19.64 26.70 -5.96
C PHE A 503 19.40 27.82 -4.94
N CYS A 504 20.01 27.71 -3.76
CA CYS A 504 19.93 28.69 -2.68
C CYS A 504 21.32 29.01 -2.14
N LYS A 505 21.59 30.30 -1.89
CA LYS A 505 22.87 30.74 -1.29
C LYS A 505 22.90 30.55 0.22
N ASP A 506 21.72 30.63 0.86
CA ASP A 506 21.59 30.45 2.29
C ASP A 506 21.77 28.96 2.65
N ASP A 507 22.33 28.71 3.81
CA ASP A 507 22.38 27.37 4.37
C ASP A 507 20.96 26.98 4.83
N LEU A 508 20.42 25.92 4.26
CA LEU A 508 19.09 25.40 4.62
C LEU A 508 19.16 24.38 5.76
N LEU A 509 20.31 23.73 5.93
CA LEU A 509 20.47 22.64 6.88
C LEU A 509 20.64 23.14 8.33
N LEU A 510 21.55 24.08 8.56
CA LEU A 510 21.87 24.53 9.92
C LEU A 510 20.68 25.14 10.66
N PRO A 511 19.83 26.01 10.06
CA PRO A 511 18.62 26.49 10.71
C PRO A 511 17.67 25.36 11.09
N PHE A 512 17.43 24.39 10.18
CA PHE A 512 16.56 23.25 10.44
C PHE A 512 17.08 22.38 11.58
N LEU A 513 18.38 22.05 11.60
CA LEU A 513 18.99 21.31 12.72
C LEU A 513 18.90 22.08 14.04
N SER A 514 19.01 23.42 14.00
CA SER A 514 18.85 24.27 15.20
C SER A 514 17.44 24.18 15.78
N ASP A 515 16.40 24.21 14.92
CA ASP A 515 15.02 24.04 15.34
C ASP A 515 14.79 22.64 15.94
N LEU A 516 15.33 21.60 15.32
CA LEU A 516 15.21 20.22 15.78
C LEU A 516 15.92 19.95 17.11
N LYS A 517 16.92 20.75 17.49
CA LYS A 517 17.65 20.57 18.75
C LYS A 517 16.75 20.70 19.99
N GLU A 518 15.68 21.48 19.86
CA GLU A 518 14.69 21.66 20.94
C GLU A 518 13.71 20.48 21.06
N ALA A 519 13.64 19.59 20.06
CA ALA A 519 12.77 18.42 20.06
C ALA A 519 13.44 17.27 20.82
N LYS A 520 13.26 17.21 22.13
CA LYS A 520 13.90 16.20 22.98
C LYS A 520 13.17 14.88 22.91
N SER A 521 13.94 13.79 22.73
CA SER A 521 13.45 12.42 22.86
C SER A 521 13.15 12.09 24.32
N ASN A 522 12.12 11.28 24.56
CA ASN A 522 11.88 10.68 25.88
C ASN A 522 12.91 9.59 26.20
N ILE A 523 13.64 9.11 25.21
CA ILE A 523 14.69 8.11 25.31
C ILE A 523 16.03 8.83 25.34
N ASN A 524 16.67 8.93 26.50
CA ASN A 524 17.89 9.72 26.72
C ASN A 524 19.02 9.38 25.73
N GLU A 525 19.19 8.12 25.38
CA GLU A 525 20.21 7.62 24.46
C GLU A 525 20.01 8.13 23.02
N GLN A 526 18.79 8.52 22.65
CA GLN A 526 18.47 9.07 21.34
C GLN A 526 18.75 10.58 21.26
N GLY A 527 18.81 11.28 22.40
CA GLY A 527 19.13 12.69 22.51
C GLY A 527 17.98 13.58 22.07
N ASP A 528 18.13 14.23 20.93
CA ASP A 528 17.15 15.19 20.39
C ASP A 528 17.01 15.06 18.87
N GLY A 529 16.08 15.82 18.30
CA GLY A 529 15.82 15.79 16.87
C GLY A 529 17.03 16.14 16.01
N MET A 530 17.96 16.99 16.48
CA MET A 530 19.22 17.26 15.79
C MET A 530 20.11 16.00 15.75
N SER A 531 20.25 15.31 16.87
CA SER A 531 21.02 14.07 16.98
C SER A 531 20.44 12.99 16.07
N ILE A 532 19.10 12.87 16.04
CA ILE A 532 18.37 11.96 15.15
C ILE A 532 18.60 12.31 13.69
N ALA A 533 18.47 13.59 13.31
CA ALA A 533 18.73 14.06 11.95
C ALA A 533 20.17 13.74 11.50
N GLN A 534 21.15 13.93 12.38
CA GLN A 534 22.55 13.58 12.11
C GLN A 534 22.76 12.08 11.91
N GLN A 535 22.03 11.22 12.63
CA GLN A 535 22.02 9.77 12.39
C GLN A 535 21.45 9.44 11.01
N GLU A 536 20.33 10.06 10.62
CA GLU A 536 19.70 9.84 9.32
C GLU A 536 20.53 10.36 8.13
N MET A 537 21.45 11.29 8.39
CA MET A 537 22.42 11.75 7.38
C MET A 537 23.56 10.77 7.13
N GLN A 538 23.79 9.81 8.02
CA GLN A 538 24.84 8.80 7.88
C GLN A 538 24.53 7.78 6.77
N GLY A 539 25.53 7.01 6.40
CA GLY A 539 25.44 5.96 5.39
C GLY A 539 25.95 6.39 4.02
N LEU A 540 25.75 5.54 3.03
CA LEU A 540 26.15 5.81 1.65
C LEU A 540 25.23 6.85 1.00
N GLU A 541 25.78 7.66 0.10
CA GLU A 541 24.97 8.47 -0.82
C GLU A 541 24.16 7.52 -1.72
N GLY A 542 22.91 7.86 -2.06
CA GLY A 542 22.02 6.99 -2.80
C GLY A 542 22.60 6.49 -4.13
N LYS A 543 23.29 7.37 -4.87
CA LYS A 543 23.99 7.02 -6.12
C LYS A 543 25.13 6.01 -5.92
N VAL A 544 25.83 6.09 -4.79
CA VAL A 544 26.92 5.16 -4.43
C VAL A 544 26.34 3.83 -3.99
N GLU A 545 25.23 3.85 -3.24
CA GLU A 545 24.48 2.66 -2.85
C GLU A 545 23.95 1.92 -4.08
N ALA A 546 23.42 2.63 -5.07
CA ALA A 546 22.96 2.04 -6.32
C ALA A 546 24.11 1.46 -7.14
N CYS A 547 25.27 2.15 -7.20
CA CYS A 547 26.47 1.63 -7.85
C CYS A 547 26.92 0.31 -7.19
N LEU A 548 26.96 0.26 -5.86
CA LEU A 548 27.26 -0.95 -5.11
C LEU A 548 26.29 -2.09 -5.43
N TYR A 549 24.97 -1.80 -5.48
CA TYR A 549 23.96 -2.79 -5.83
C TYR A 549 24.22 -3.43 -7.19
N PHE A 550 24.43 -2.64 -8.23
CA PHE A 550 24.68 -3.18 -9.56
C PHE A 550 26.01 -3.94 -9.63
N TYR A 551 27.03 -3.49 -8.91
CA TYR A 551 28.26 -4.25 -8.77
C TYR A 551 28.04 -5.63 -8.17
N LEU A 552 27.33 -5.72 -7.02
CA LEU A 552 27.04 -6.98 -6.35
C LEU A 552 26.12 -7.87 -7.21
N ASN A 553 25.10 -7.30 -7.83
CA ASN A 553 24.21 -8.05 -8.71
C ASN A 553 24.96 -8.66 -9.88
N ARG A 554 25.80 -7.90 -10.59
CA ARG A 554 26.57 -8.44 -11.72
C ARG A 554 27.65 -9.42 -11.30
N SER A 555 28.21 -9.26 -10.09
CA SER A 555 29.24 -10.16 -9.57
C SER A 555 28.70 -11.50 -9.08
N TYR A 556 27.50 -11.52 -8.50
CA TYR A 556 27.00 -12.70 -7.79
C TYR A 556 25.70 -13.28 -8.36
N ALA A 557 24.89 -12.52 -9.09
CA ALA A 557 23.69 -13.06 -9.72
C ALA A 557 24.03 -13.82 -11.01
N THR A 558 23.13 -14.70 -11.43
CA THR A 558 23.19 -15.32 -12.74
C THR A 558 22.58 -14.40 -13.81
N LYS A 559 22.91 -14.59 -15.09
CA LYS A 559 22.39 -13.73 -16.16
C LYS A 559 20.87 -13.58 -16.18
N GLY A 560 20.13 -14.60 -15.77
CA GLY A 560 18.65 -14.53 -15.69
C GLY A 560 18.13 -13.68 -14.53
N ASP A 561 18.99 -13.40 -13.54
CA ASP A 561 18.64 -12.64 -12.33
C ASP A 561 19.24 -11.22 -12.35
N TYR A 562 19.81 -10.79 -13.47
CA TYR A 562 20.37 -9.44 -13.59
C TYR A 562 19.28 -8.39 -13.49
N LYS A 563 19.56 -7.36 -12.71
CA LYS A 563 18.66 -6.21 -12.48
C LYS A 563 19.24 -4.97 -13.14
N ASP A 564 18.38 -4.21 -13.81
CA ASP A 564 18.75 -2.95 -14.44
C ASP A 564 18.17 -1.73 -13.71
N GLU A 565 17.48 -1.98 -12.59
CA GLU A 565 16.90 -0.95 -11.73
C GLU A 565 17.19 -1.23 -10.26
N TYR A 566 17.45 -0.17 -9.49
CA TYR A 566 17.54 -0.17 -8.04
C TYR A 566 16.86 1.08 -7.49
N GLY A 567 15.69 0.90 -6.90
CA GLY A 567 14.86 2.02 -6.48
C GLY A 567 14.55 2.96 -7.65
N ARG A 568 15.04 4.19 -7.57
CA ARG A 568 14.91 5.19 -8.63
C ARG A 568 16.11 5.26 -9.58
N PHE A 569 17.12 4.43 -9.41
CA PHE A 569 18.31 4.39 -10.28
C PHE A 569 18.16 3.32 -11.35
N ALA A 570 18.35 3.73 -12.61
CA ALA A 570 18.41 2.85 -13.77
C ALA A 570 19.84 2.68 -14.25
N LEU A 571 20.26 1.44 -14.49
CA LEU A 571 21.56 1.12 -15.05
C LEU A 571 21.60 1.50 -16.54
N LYS A 572 22.52 2.39 -16.90
CA LYS A 572 22.76 2.78 -18.29
C LYS A 572 23.84 1.93 -18.95
N GLN A 573 24.88 1.63 -18.21
CA GLN A 573 26.00 0.87 -18.74
C GLN A 573 26.72 0.13 -17.61
N TYR A 574 27.15 -1.10 -17.91
CA TYR A 574 28.07 -1.89 -17.10
C TYR A 574 29.15 -2.44 -18.02
N LYS A 575 30.40 -2.15 -17.75
CA LYS A 575 31.55 -2.68 -18.48
C LYS A 575 32.57 -3.24 -17.50
N GLU A 576 33.12 -4.37 -17.87
CA GLU A 576 34.16 -5.06 -17.11
C GLU A 576 35.41 -5.18 -17.98
N ASP A 577 36.40 -4.32 -17.65
CA ASP A 577 37.74 -4.31 -18.22
C ASP A 577 38.75 -4.45 -17.08
N GLN A 578 39.86 -3.69 -17.10
CA GLN A 578 40.81 -3.63 -15.98
C GLN A 578 40.17 -3.07 -14.70
N ASN A 579 39.17 -2.18 -14.85
CA ASN A 579 38.28 -1.69 -13.80
C ASN A 579 36.85 -1.90 -14.24
N ILE A 580 35.94 -2.07 -13.29
CA ILE A 580 34.52 -2.12 -13.58
C ILE A 580 33.99 -0.70 -13.69
N TYR A 581 33.34 -0.39 -14.83
CA TYR A 581 32.70 0.89 -15.08
C TYR A 581 31.18 0.75 -15.02
N ILE A 582 30.51 1.64 -14.25
CA ILE A 582 29.06 1.64 -14.03
C ILE A 582 28.52 3.05 -14.28
N SER A 583 27.59 3.19 -15.21
CA SER A 583 26.86 4.42 -15.47
C SER A 583 25.41 4.27 -15.04
N LEU A 584 24.93 5.20 -14.24
CA LEU A 584 23.59 5.22 -13.66
C LEU A 584 22.84 6.47 -14.07
N LYS A 585 21.53 6.36 -14.23
CA LYS A 585 20.61 7.50 -14.31
C LYS A 585 19.69 7.50 -13.10
N ASP A 586 19.63 8.62 -12.40
CA ASP A 586 18.55 8.90 -11.46
C ASP A 586 17.29 9.29 -12.25
N THR A 587 16.21 8.55 -12.12
CA THR A 587 14.97 8.76 -12.88
C THR A 587 14.12 9.92 -12.31
N GLU A 588 14.42 10.36 -11.11
CA GLU A 588 13.72 11.47 -10.43
C GLU A 588 14.45 12.81 -10.64
N SER A 589 15.78 12.87 -10.40
CA SER A 589 16.57 14.08 -10.62
C SER A 589 17.08 14.24 -12.07
N LEU A 590 16.96 13.19 -12.89
CA LEU A 590 17.45 13.10 -14.28
C LEU A 590 18.96 13.13 -14.44
N GLU A 591 19.72 13.20 -13.36
CA GLU A 591 21.17 13.21 -13.38
C GLU A 591 21.75 11.87 -13.82
N ILE A 592 22.92 11.92 -14.44
CA ILE A 592 23.70 10.73 -14.82
C ILE A 592 24.99 10.75 -14.00
N PHE A 593 25.31 9.61 -13.42
CA PHE A 593 26.50 9.39 -12.61
C PHE A 593 27.34 8.27 -13.20
N ASP A 594 28.62 8.52 -13.33
CA ASP A 594 29.58 7.57 -13.86
C ASP A 594 30.61 7.18 -12.79
N PHE A 595 30.77 5.87 -12.59
CA PHE A 595 31.64 5.32 -11.56
C PHE A 595 32.63 4.34 -12.12
N SER A 596 33.84 4.32 -11.54
CA SER A 596 34.78 3.21 -11.66
C SER A 596 34.88 2.49 -10.31
N VAL A 597 34.79 1.16 -10.35
CA VAL A 597 34.86 0.30 -9.15
C VAL A 597 36.09 -0.55 -9.20
N LEU A 598 36.92 -0.43 -8.14
CA LEU A 598 38.13 -1.23 -7.93
C LEU A 598 37.92 -2.14 -6.71
N SER A 599 37.97 -3.45 -6.90
CA SER A 599 38.02 -4.42 -5.81
C SER A 599 39.45 -4.67 -5.40
N THR A 600 39.75 -4.51 -4.11
CA THR A 600 41.09 -4.76 -3.53
C THR A 600 41.06 -5.94 -2.56
N SER A 601 39.97 -6.76 -2.56
CA SER A 601 39.93 -7.96 -1.72
C SER A 601 40.98 -8.97 -2.16
N THR A 602 42.03 -9.09 -1.36
CA THR A 602 43.02 -10.15 -1.50
C THR A 602 42.70 -11.39 -0.67
N ASP A 603 41.70 -11.24 0.23
CA ASP A 603 41.30 -12.27 1.21
C ASP A 603 39.85 -12.71 0.99
N CYS A 604 39.61 -14.01 1.09
CA CYS A 604 38.29 -14.62 0.90
C CYS A 604 37.22 -14.20 1.94
N ILE A 605 37.51 -13.27 2.85
CA ILE A 605 36.68 -13.00 4.05
C ILE A 605 36.02 -11.61 4.04
N GLY A 606 36.25 -10.72 3.07
CA GLY A 606 35.63 -9.38 3.12
C GLY A 606 35.60 -8.62 1.82
N LEU A 607 34.51 -7.87 1.64
CA LEU A 607 34.37 -6.89 0.56
C LEU A 607 35.20 -5.64 0.92
N ASN A 608 36.08 -5.21 0.03
CA ASN A 608 36.79 -3.93 0.13
C ASN A 608 36.85 -3.30 -1.25
N LEU A 609 35.95 -2.36 -1.47
CA LEU A 609 35.78 -1.68 -2.75
C LEU A 609 36.17 -0.21 -2.63
N TYR A 610 36.76 0.31 -3.69
CA TYR A 610 36.90 1.74 -3.92
C TYR A 610 36.03 2.11 -5.11
N ILE A 611 34.97 2.90 -4.83
CA ILE A 611 34.05 3.46 -5.84
C ILE A 611 34.52 4.90 -6.08
N SER A 612 34.93 5.19 -7.31
CA SER A 612 35.36 6.54 -7.71
C SER A 612 34.36 7.12 -8.67
N GLU A 613 33.79 8.27 -8.32
CA GLU A 613 32.86 9.02 -9.17
C GLU A 613 33.67 9.86 -10.19
N SER A 614 33.35 9.75 -11.47
CA SER A 614 33.97 10.53 -12.53
C SER A 614 33.27 11.88 -12.63
N ASN A 615 33.91 12.95 -12.23
CA ASN A 615 33.36 14.31 -12.37
C ASN A 615 33.83 14.92 -13.72
N ASN A 616 32.87 15.43 -14.50
CA ASN A 616 33.14 16.21 -15.68
C ASN A 616 33.74 17.58 -15.25
N GLY A 617 35.06 17.65 -15.11
CA GLY A 617 35.78 18.91 -14.94
C GLY A 617 36.58 19.11 -13.65
N ASP A 618 36.51 18.22 -12.68
CA ASP A 618 37.33 18.30 -11.47
C ASP A 618 38.57 17.44 -11.52
N SER A 619 39.69 17.96 -11.07
CA SER A 619 41.00 17.30 -11.11
C SER A 619 41.16 16.11 -10.15
N SER A 620 40.16 15.84 -9.29
CA SER A 620 40.20 14.75 -8.29
C SER A 620 38.83 14.08 -8.17
N PRO A 621 38.70 12.80 -8.60
CA PRO A 621 37.45 12.06 -8.46
C PRO A 621 37.11 11.85 -6.99
N LYS A 622 35.82 12.05 -6.60
CA LYS A 622 35.33 11.69 -5.28
C LYS A 622 35.39 10.18 -5.09
N ARG A 623 36.06 9.74 -4.03
CA ARG A 623 36.28 8.31 -3.76
C ARG A 623 35.55 7.87 -2.49
N TYR A 624 34.90 6.76 -2.58
CA TYR A 624 34.18 6.09 -1.49
C TYR A 624 34.82 4.73 -1.21
N ARG A 625 35.13 4.47 0.04
CA ARG A 625 35.55 3.14 0.48
C ARG A 625 34.34 2.39 1.01
N VAL A 626 34.05 1.23 0.46
CA VAL A 626 32.93 0.39 0.84
C VAL A 626 33.45 -0.95 1.37
N THR A 627 32.99 -1.34 2.55
CA THR A 627 33.31 -2.60 3.21
C THR A 627 32.01 -3.34 3.54
N ASN A 628 32.08 -4.55 4.06
CA ASN A 628 30.90 -5.34 4.48
C ASN A 628 29.95 -4.54 5.39
N SER A 629 30.48 -3.70 6.28
CA SER A 629 29.69 -2.90 7.21
C SER A 629 28.90 -1.76 6.56
N ASN A 630 29.19 -1.44 5.31
CA ASN A 630 28.47 -0.40 4.56
C ASN A 630 27.32 -0.97 3.69
N ILE A 631 27.22 -2.31 3.55
CA ILE A 631 26.18 -2.93 2.75
C ILE A 631 24.85 -2.83 3.52
N PRO A 632 23.81 -2.21 2.94
CA PRO A 632 22.49 -2.20 3.56
C PRO A 632 21.97 -3.62 3.77
N GLU A 633 21.29 -3.90 4.89
CA GLU A 633 20.83 -5.25 5.25
C GLU A 633 19.98 -5.89 4.15
N ARG A 634 19.05 -5.14 3.56
CA ARG A 634 18.22 -5.65 2.45
C ARG A 634 19.07 -6.05 1.24
N MET A 635 20.05 -5.25 0.88
CA MET A 635 20.99 -5.55 -0.22
C MET A 635 21.84 -6.77 0.11
N LEU A 636 22.24 -6.94 1.36
CA LEU A 636 22.97 -8.12 1.81
C LEU A 636 22.11 -9.39 1.67
N ASP A 637 20.86 -9.34 2.11
CA ASP A 637 19.93 -10.47 1.97
C ASP A 637 19.72 -10.86 0.49
N GLU A 638 19.51 -9.89 -0.40
CA GLU A 638 19.39 -10.15 -1.83
C GLU A 638 20.68 -10.75 -2.42
N THR A 639 21.84 -10.22 -2.03
CA THR A 639 23.13 -10.74 -2.47
C THR A 639 23.35 -12.18 -2.05
N LEU A 640 22.98 -12.52 -0.81
CA LEU A 640 23.05 -13.90 -0.31
C LEU A 640 22.12 -14.84 -1.08
N ILE A 641 20.94 -14.38 -1.46
CA ILE A 641 20.00 -15.14 -2.32
C ILE A 641 20.63 -15.38 -3.70
N TRP A 642 21.27 -14.38 -4.32
CA TRP A 642 21.95 -14.56 -5.62
C TRP A 642 23.07 -15.59 -5.53
N ILE A 643 23.89 -15.51 -4.49
CA ILE A 643 24.98 -16.48 -4.25
C ILE A 643 24.41 -17.88 -4.05
N ASP A 644 23.37 -18.04 -3.24
CA ASP A 644 22.71 -19.31 -2.98
C ASP A 644 22.14 -19.93 -4.27
N ASN A 645 21.45 -19.13 -5.08
CA ASN A 645 20.92 -19.54 -6.37
C ASN A 645 22.04 -19.99 -7.33
N ALA A 646 23.16 -19.25 -7.39
CA ALA A 646 24.31 -19.61 -8.22
C ALA A 646 24.97 -20.92 -7.75
N MET A 647 25.17 -21.07 -6.44
CA MET A 647 25.72 -22.30 -5.86
C MET A 647 24.82 -23.51 -6.08
N THR A 648 23.52 -23.32 -6.03
CA THR A 648 22.51 -24.37 -6.24
C THR A 648 22.58 -24.91 -7.67
N ARG A 649 22.73 -24.03 -8.66
CA ARG A 649 22.87 -24.43 -10.08
C ARG A 649 24.15 -25.25 -10.34
N ILE A 650 25.24 -24.98 -9.64
CA ILE A 650 26.50 -25.72 -9.82
C ILE A 650 26.39 -27.19 -9.32
N LYS A 651 25.63 -27.44 -8.26
CA LYS A 651 25.50 -28.77 -7.61
C LYS A 651 24.46 -29.68 -8.25
N PHE A 652 23.68 -29.19 -9.17
CA PHE A 652 22.56 -29.96 -9.74
C PHE A 652 22.97 -31.21 -10.54
N ASN A 653 24.15 -31.20 -11.20
CA ASN A 653 24.64 -32.32 -12.01
C ASN A 653 24.89 -33.61 -11.22
N GLU A 654 24.83 -33.59 -9.89
CA GLU A 654 25.05 -34.73 -9.02
C GLU A 654 23.76 -35.24 -8.35
N LEU A 655 22.59 -34.69 -8.74
CA LEU A 655 21.32 -34.89 -8.04
C LEU A 655 20.84 -36.34 -7.99
N GLU A 656 20.92 -37.06 -9.12
CA GLU A 656 20.50 -38.49 -9.19
C GLU A 656 21.34 -39.37 -8.26
N THR A 657 22.67 -39.19 -8.31
CA THR A 657 23.59 -39.89 -7.45
C THR A 657 23.32 -39.61 -5.98
N LEU A 658 23.09 -38.36 -5.65
CA LEU A 658 22.79 -37.94 -4.29
C LEU A 658 21.47 -38.53 -3.78
N SER A 659 20.40 -38.52 -4.59
CA SER A 659 19.10 -39.09 -4.25
C SER A 659 19.19 -40.60 -3.92
N LEU A 660 19.92 -41.33 -4.75
CA LEU A 660 20.15 -42.78 -4.53
C LEU A 660 20.95 -43.02 -3.22
N HIS A 661 22.00 -42.27 -2.98
CA HIS A 661 22.77 -42.38 -1.73
C HIS A 661 21.94 -42.06 -0.50
N MET A 662 21.07 -41.07 -0.56
CA MET A 662 20.17 -40.69 0.52
C MET A 662 19.14 -41.76 0.82
N LYS A 663 18.56 -42.39 -0.21
CA LYS A 663 17.67 -43.54 -0.05
C LYS A 663 18.38 -44.68 0.68
N HIS A 664 19.57 -45.04 0.20
CA HIS A 664 20.39 -46.07 0.83
C HIS A 664 20.79 -45.73 2.25
N PHE A 665 21.24 -44.52 2.50
CA PHE A 665 21.59 -44.05 3.85
C PHE A 665 20.39 -44.11 4.80
N SER A 666 19.23 -43.66 4.40
CA SER A 666 18.01 -43.72 5.21
C SER A 666 17.61 -45.15 5.56
N LEU A 667 17.72 -46.09 4.60
CA LEU A 667 17.41 -47.52 4.81
C LEU A 667 18.39 -48.19 5.75
N LEU A 668 19.70 -47.94 5.56
CA LEU A 668 20.76 -48.52 6.37
C LEU A 668 20.78 -47.95 7.79
N ALA A 669 20.61 -46.67 7.95
CA ALA A 669 20.51 -45.99 9.24
C ALA A 669 19.32 -46.53 10.06
N LYS A 670 18.18 -46.75 9.42
CA LYS A 670 17.00 -47.38 10.06
C LYS A 670 17.28 -48.81 10.53
N LYS A 671 17.97 -49.63 9.70
CA LYS A 671 18.29 -51.02 10.00
C LYS A 671 19.36 -51.15 11.10
N ALA A 672 20.33 -50.26 11.10
CA ALA A 672 21.46 -50.26 12.05
C ALA A 672 21.17 -49.54 13.37
N GLN A 673 20.00 -48.93 13.56
CA GLN A 673 19.70 -48.02 14.67
C GLN A 673 20.78 -46.88 14.83
N TYR A 674 21.38 -46.49 13.74
CA TYR A 674 22.47 -45.54 13.68
C TYR A 674 21.99 -44.15 14.00
N THR A 675 22.68 -43.48 14.96
CA THR A 675 22.47 -42.06 15.23
C THR A 675 23.64 -41.32 14.55
N PRO A 676 23.41 -40.64 13.43
CA PRO A 676 24.47 -39.95 12.70
C PRO A 676 25.11 -38.85 13.54
N MET A 677 26.40 -38.57 13.34
CA MET A 677 27.04 -37.41 13.93
C MET A 677 26.32 -36.14 13.44
N ASP A 678 25.99 -35.26 14.38
CA ASP A 678 25.21 -34.03 14.12
C ASP A 678 25.75 -33.20 12.93
N THR A 679 27.07 -33.11 12.78
CA THR A 679 27.71 -32.35 11.70
C THR A 679 27.42 -32.91 10.33
N LEU A 680 27.52 -34.23 10.14
CA LEU A 680 27.29 -34.88 8.84
C LEU A 680 25.81 -34.76 8.41
N VAL A 681 24.89 -34.83 9.37
CA VAL A 681 23.45 -34.66 9.13
C VAL A 681 23.16 -33.22 8.75
N LEU A 682 23.71 -32.22 9.45
CA LEU A 682 23.49 -30.81 9.18
C LEU A 682 24.04 -30.39 7.79
N GLU A 683 25.23 -30.86 7.41
CA GLU A 683 25.79 -30.61 6.08
C GLU A 683 24.89 -31.18 4.96
N ASN A 684 24.40 -32.40 5.14
CA ASN A 684 23.50 -33.01 4.16
C ASN A 684 22.11 -32.39 4.14
N LEU A 685 21.55 -32.03 5.29
CA LEU A 685 20.25 -31.32 5.35
C LEU A 685 20.29 -29.98 4.59
N GLY A 686 21.32 -29.18 4.79
CA GLY A 686 21.49 -27.92 4.07
C GLY A 686 21.54 -28.12 2.54
N LEU A 687 22.26 -29.15 2.07
CA LEU A 687 22.31 -29.51 0.66
C LEU A 687 20.93 -29.98 0.13
N ILE A 688 20.23 -30.80 0.89
CA ILE A 688 18.92 -31.33 0.53
C ILE A 688 17.88 -30.23 0.40
N LEU A 689 17.83 -29.30 1.34
CA LEU A 689 16.93 -28.17 1.27
C LEU A 689 17.16 -27.34 0.00
N LYS A 690 18.43 -27.12 -0.36
CA LYS A 690 18.78 -26.42 -1.62
C LYS A 690 18.35 -27.20 -2.87
N LEU A 691 18.49 -28.52 -2.86
CA LEU A 691 18.06 -29.38 -3.95
C LEU A 691 16.53 -29.46 -4.06
N ILE A 692 15.80 -29.54 -2.95
CA ILE A 692 14.35 -29.44 -2.92
C ILE A 692 13.90 -28.12 -3.56
N LYS A 693 14.51 -27.01 -3.12
CA LYS A 693 14.23 -25.68 -3.69
C LYS A 693 14.46 -25.66 -5.19
N SER A 694 15.58 -26.20 -5.67
CA SER A 694 15.90 -26.25 -7.09
C SER A 694 14.93 -27.08 -7.91
N LEU A 695 14.51 -28.24 -7.40
CA LEU A 695 13.56 -29.11 -8.09
C LEU A 695 12.18 -28.48 -8.27
N PHE A 696 11.78 -27.59 -7.37
CA PHE A 696 10.52 -26.88 -7.49
C PHE A 696 10.63 -25.57 -8.26
N LEU A 697 11.68 -24.79 -8.08
CA LEU A 697 11.76 -23.41 -8.56
C LEU A 697 12.52 -23.25 -9.87
N ALA A 698 13.32 -24.25 -10.29
CA ALA A 698 14.07 -24.19 -11.54
C ALA A 698 13.41 -25.08 -12.63
N HIS A 699 13.45 -24.61 -13.87
CA HIS A 699 13.04 -25.42 -15.03
C HIS A 699 14.14 -26.45 -15.33
N PHE A 700 13.92 -27.70 -14.95
CA PHE A 700 14.84 -28.80 -15.24
C PHE A 700 14.23 -29.78 -16.23
N ASP A 701 15.09 -30.34 -17.11
CA ASP A 701 14.73 -31.36 -18.10
C ASP A 701 14.47 -32.76 -17.52
N LEU A 702 14.15 -32.89 -16.24
CA LEU A 702 13.75 -34.15 -15.63
C LEU A 702 12.31 -34.47 -15.96
N ASN A 703 12.07 -35.76 -16.29
CA ASN A 703 10.69 -36.21 -16.43
C ASN A 703 9.97 -36.14 -15.05
N ARG A 704 8.65 -36.07 -15.10
CA ARG A 704 7.83 -35.83 -13.91
C ARG A 704 7.98 -36.93 -12.85
N ILE A 705 8.09 -38.19 -13.28
CA ILE A 705 8.16 -39.36 -12.38
C ILE A 705 9.48 -39.35 -11.62
N GLU A 706 10.60 -39.11 -12.32
CA GLU A 706 11.93 -39.00 -11.72
C GLU A 706 12.00 -37.87 -10.70
N ARG A 707 11.47 -36.70 -11.05
CA ARG A 707 11.40 -35.58 -10.12
C ARG A 707 10.65 -35.88 -8.83
N LEU A 708 9.54 -36.62 -8.93
CA LEU A 708 8.71 -37.00 -7.77
C LEU A 708 9.41 -38.01 -6.87
N GLU A 709 10.09 -38.99 -7.45
CA GLU A 709 10.82 -40.00 -6.70
C GLU A 709 11.99 -39.38 -5.94
N ILE A 710 12.71 -38.46 -6.58
CA ILE A 710 13.80 -37.72 -5.95
C ILE A 710 13.29 -36.89 -4.78
N LEU A 711 12.22 -36.15 -4.97
CA LEU A 711 11.58 -35.32 -3.91
C LEU A 711 11.09 -36.18 -2.76
N GLY A 712 10.44 -37.33 -3.02
CA GLY A 712 9.97 -38.22 -1.98
C GLY A 712 11.10 -38.71 -1.09
N ASN A 713 12.23 -39.12 -1.67
CA ASN A 713 13.42 -39.54 -0.91
C ASN A 713 14.01 -38.37 -0.06
N MET A 714 14.02 -37.18 -0.59
CA MET A 714 14.51 -35.99 0.13
C MET A 714 13.58 -35.62 1.29
N PHE A 715 12.29 -35.67 1.10
CA PHE A 715 11.30 -35.41 2.14
C PHE A 715 11.36 -36.41 3.27
N ASP A 716 11.52 -37.72 2.96
CA ASP A 716 11.73 -38.75 3.97
C ASP A 716 13.00 -38.52 4.80
N PHE A 717 14.06 -38.05 4.14
CA PHE A 717 15.28 -37.72 4.86
C PHE A 717 15.08 -36.54 5.81
N VAL A 718 14.48 -35.45 5.36
CA VAL A 718 14.21 -34.27 6.21
C VAL A 718 13.29 -34.63 7.37
N ARG A 719 12.24 -35.45 7.12
CA ARG A 719 11.35 -35.91 8.20
C ARG A 719 12.05 -36.75 9.24
N LYS A 720 13.00 -37.56 8.82
CA LYS A 720 13.70 -38.50 9.71
C LYS A 720 14.82 -37.83 10.52
N PHE A 721 15.52 -36.89 9.91
CA PHE A 721 16.76 -36.33 10.47
C PHE A 721 16.70 -34.81 10.68
N GLY A 722 15.72 -34.12 10.11
CA GLY A 722 15.57 -32.67 10.22
C GLY A 722 15.01 -32.25 11.58
N ARG A 723 15.31 -31.02 11.94
CA ARG A 723 14.75 -30.31 13.08
C ARG A 723 13.52 -29.49 12.64
N ASP A 724 12.78 -28.91 13.58
CA ASP A 724 11.61 -28.09 13.27
C ASP A 724 11.90 -26.96 12.27
N GLY A 725 13.08 -26.36 12.34
CA GLY A 725 13.54 -25.34 11.37
C GLY A 725 13.69 -25.88 9.95
N ASP A 726 14.15 -27.13 9.78
CA ASP A 726 14.31 -27.75 8.47
C ASP A 726 12.95 -28.14 7.87
N ILE A 727 12.01 -28.58 8.72
CA ILE A 727 10.62 -28.85 8.32
C ILE A 727 9.94 -27.55 7.88
N LYS A 728 10.13 -26.45 8.63
CA LYS A 728 9.62 -25.13 8.26
C LYS A 728 10.23 -24.65 6.94
N ALA A 729 11.52 -24.91 6.71
CA ALA A 729 12.18 -24.55 5.46
C ALA A 729 11.58 -25.29 4.25
N VAL A 730 11.26 -26.58 4.37
CA VAL A 730 10.58 -27.33 3.30
C VAL A 730 9.18 -26.77 3.06
N ASN A 731 8.41 -26.50 4.10
CA ASN A 731 7.09 -25.87 3.96
C ASN A 731 7.17 -24.53 3.23
N ASN A 732 8.18 -23.70 3.53
CA ASN A 732 8.39 -22.41 2.86
C ASN A 732 8.72 -22.59 1.38
N ILE A 733 9.60 -23.54 1.03
CA ILE A 733 9.95 -23.83 -0.38
C ILE A 733 8.72 -24.31 -1.16
N LEU A 734 7.91 -25.17 -0.57
CA LEU A 734 6.67 -25.65 -1.17
C LEU A 734 5.66 -24.51 -1.32
N SER A 735 5.54 -23.64 -0.35
CA SER A 735 4.68 -22.44 -0.39
C SER A 735 5.11 -21.49 -1.51
N GLU A 736 6.42 -21.25 -1.67
CA GLU A 736 6.99 -20.46 -2.76
C GLU A 736 6.66 -21.06 -4.14
N TYR A 737 6.76 -22.38 -4.27
CA TYR A 737 6.39 -23.08 -5.50
C TYR A 737 4.90 -22.92 -5.82
N LEU A 738 4.02 -23.12 -4.83
CA LEU A 738 2.58 -22.95 -5.01
C LEU A 738 2.20 -21.51 -5.35
N LEU A 739 2.92 -20.54 -4.81
CA LEU A 739 2.79 -19.12 -5.17
C LEU A 739 3.17 -18.87 -6.63
N ILE A 740 4.25 -19.47 -7.13
CA ILE A 740 4.66 -19.38 -8.54
C ILE A 740 3.58 -19.98 -9.44
N LEU A 741 3.08 -21.17 -9.12
CA LEU A 741 1.97 -21.79 -9.87
C LEU A 741 0.75 -20.88 -9.88
N SER A 742 0.39 -20.28 -8.76
CA SER A 742 -0.75 -19.36 -8.67
C SER A 742 -0.60 -18.15 -9.60
N ARG A 743 0.59 -17.57 -9.68
CA ARG A 743 0.88 -16.44 -10.58
C ARG A 743 0.78 -16.84 -12.05
N ILE A 744 1.29 -18.02 -12.41
CA ILE A 744 1.18 -18.56 -13.77
C ILE A 744 -0.29 -18.76 -14.14
N ILE A 745 -1.08 -19.40 -13.26
CA ILE A 745 -2.51 -19.63 -13.45
C ILE A 745 -3.28 -18.32 -13.59
N THR A 746 -2.98 -17.34 -12.76
CA THR A 746 -3.64 -16.03 -12.81
C THR A 746 -3.36 -15.31 -14.12
N LYS A 747 -2.14 -15.43 -14.66
CA LYS A 747 -1.70 -14.75 -15.89
C LYS A 747 -2.14 -15.49 -17.16
N ASN A 748 -1.99 -16.80 -17.20
CA ASN A 748 -2.10 -17.63 -18.42
C ASN A 748 -3.33 -18.53 -18.43
N GLY A 749 -4.06 -18.62 -17.31
CA GLY A 749 -5.13 -19.62 -17.12
C GLY A 749 -4.60 -20.96 -16.60
N LEU A 750 -5.52 -21.86 -16.29
CA LEU A 750 -5.24 -23.20 -15.80
C LEU A 750 -5.29 -24.19 -16.96
N ASP A 751 -4.19 -24.90 -17.19
CA ASP A 751 -4.14 -26.07 -18.08
C ASP A 751 -3.98 -27.39 -17.29
N GLU A 752 -4.05 -28.53 -17.99
CA GLU A 752 -3.93 -29.85 -17.36
C GLU A 752 -2.56 -30.08 -16.71
N SER A 753 -1.48 -29.57 -17.30
CA SER A 753 -0.13 -29.71 -16.76
C SER A 753 0.02 -29.00 -15.43
N LEU A 754 -0.40 -27.73 -15.36
CA LEU A 754 -0.39 -26.93 -14.13
C LEU A 754 -1.28 -27.55 -13.04
N ALA A 755 -2.46 -28.06 -13.44
CA ALA A 755 -3.36 -28.75 -12.52
C ALA A 755 -2.71 -29.99 -11.91
N ILE A 756 -2.08 -30.82 -12.74
CA ILE A 756 -1.40 -32.01 -12.30
C ILE A 756 -0.19 -31.66 -11.42
N ASP A 757 0.58 -30.61 -11.74
CA ASP A 757 1.72 -30.15 -10.93
C ASP A 757 1.27 -29.71 -9.55
N ALA A 758 0.20 -28.91 -9.45
CA ALA A 758 -0.38 -28.47 -8.19
C ALA A 758 -0.88 -29.66 -7.34
N ILE A 759 -1.67 -30.56 -7.92
CA ILE A 759 -2.18 -31.76 -7.22
C ILE A 759 -1.03 -32.63 -6.72
N THR A 760 -0.02 -32.81 -7.55
CA THR A 760 1.14 -33.64 -7.24
C THR A 760 1.97 -33.06 -6.10
N ALA A 761 2.27 -31.77 -6.15
CA ALA A 761 2.98 -31.07 -5.09
C ALA A 761 2.23 -31.18 -3.75
N MET A 762 0.92 -31.01 -3.76
CA MET A 762 0.10 -31.12 -2.55
C MET A 762 0.02 -32.56 -2.02
N ARG A 763 -0.14 -33.54 -2.89
CA ARG A 763 -0.21 -34.98 -2.48
C ARG A 763 1.12 -35.46 -1.89
N ILE A 764 2.25 -35.12 -2.53
CA ILE A 764 3.58 -35.48 -2.02
C ILE A 764 3.84 -34.80 -0.67
N SER A 765 3.54 -33.50 -0.56
CA SER A 765 3.73 -32.78 0.68
C SER A 765 2.97 -33.45 1.83
N ARG A 766 1.69 -33.73 1.65
CA ARG A 766 0.86 -34.37 2.68
C ARG A 766 1.28 -35.83 2.98
N ALA A 767 1.67 -36.58 1.96
CA ALA A 767 2.15 -37.96 2.16
C ALA A 767 3.37 -38.03 3.08
N HIS A 768 4.22 -36.99 3.06
CA HIS A 768 5.39 -36.89 3.92
C HIS A 768 5.18 -35.94 5.12
N GLY A 769 3.95 -35.48 5.39
CA GLY A 769 3.59 -34.68 6.56
C GLY A 769 4.06 -33.23 6.51
N PHE A 770 4.18 -32.65 5.32
CA PHE A 770 4.44 -31.22 5.14
C PHE A 770 3.14 -30.46 4.84
N GLU A 771 3.02 -29.26 5.37
CA GLU A 771 1.84 -28.39 5.26
C GLU A 771 2.25 -27.00 4.73
N PRO A 772 2.38 -26.88 3.38
CA PRO A 772 2.70 -25.59 2.77
C PRO A 772 1.49 -24.63 2.81
N GLU A 773 1.75 -23.35 2.73
CA GLU A 773 0.73 -22.33 2.56
C GLU A 773 0.08 -22.45 1.17
N THR A 774 -1.22 -22.67 1.13
CA THR A 774 -1.98 -22.90 -0.11
C THR A 774 -2.84 -21.73 -0.55
N LYS A 775 -2.89 -20.67 0.24
CA LYS A 775 -3.78 -19.52 0.07
C LYS A 775 -3.77 -18.94 -1.35
N TRP A 776 -2.60 -18.72 -1.90
CA TRP A 776 -2.44 -18.11 -3.22
C TRP A 776 -2.96 -19.01 -4.34
N LEU A 777 -2.65 -20.30 -4.25
CA LEU A 777 -3.11 -21.26 -5.22
C LEU A 777 -4.63 -21.46 -5.14
N GLN A 778 -5.20 -21.53 -3.95
CA GLN A 778 -6.65 -21.60 -3.74
C GLN A 778 -7.35 -20.41 -4.41
N ASN A 779 -6.82 -19.20 -4.22
CA ASN A 779 -7.40 -17.99 -4.80
C ASN A 779 -7.35 -18.02 -6.34
N ALA A 780 -6.20 -18.38 -6.92
CA ALA A 780 -6.04 -18.45 -8.37
C ALA A 780 -7.01 -19.47 -9.01
N ILE A 781 -7.13 -20.66 -8.42
CA ILE A 781 -8.02 -21.73 -8.89
C ILE A 781 -9.50 -21.32 -8.77
N TYR A 782 -9.89 -20.72 -7.66
CA TYR A 782 -11.27 -20.24 -7.47
C TYR A 782 -11.63 -19.14 -8.46
N CYS A 783 -10.75 -18.15 -8.64
CA CYS A 783 -10.97 -17.09 -9.61
C CYS A 783 -11.06 -17.63 -11.05
N TYR A 784 -10.23 -18.59 -11.42
CA TYR A 784 -10.30 -19.26 -12.72
C TYR A 784 -11.63 -19.98 -12.90
N TYR A 785 -12.02 -20.81 -11.94
CA TYR A 785 -13.26 -21.59 -11.99
C TYR A 785 -14.53 -20.73 -12.08
N THR A 786 -14.55 -19.59 -11.39
CA THR A 786 -15.72 -18.70 -11.38
C THR A 786 -15.83 -17.79 -12.61
N LYS A 787 -14.70 -17.46 -13.27
CA LYS A 787 -14.66 -16.61 -14.47
C LYS A 787 -14.90 -17.40 -15.77
N GLU A 788 -14.33 -18.59 -15.88
CA GLU A 788 -14.37 -19.42 -17.07
C GLU A 788 -15.62 -20.31 -17.06
N LYS A 789 -16.64 -19.98 -17.89
CA LYS A 789 -17.83 -20.83 -18.05
C LYS A 789 -17.55 -22.16 -18.78
N GLN A 790 -16.40 -22.32 -19.43
CA GLN A 790 -15.92 -23.55 -20.04
C GLN A 790 -14.51 -23.83 -19.52
N CYS A 791 -14.41 -24.69 -18.51
CA CYS A 791 -13.11 -25.18 -18.04
C CYS A 791 -12.44 -26.03 -19.12
N ILE A 792 -11.19 -25.69 -19.48
CA ILE A 792 -10.34 -26.47 -20.40
C ILE A 792 -9.87 -27.77 -19.72
N VAL A 793 -9.83 -27.80 -18.40
CA VAL A 793 -9.37 -28.92 -17.58
C VAL A 793 -10.49 -29.95 -17.39
N GLU A 794 -10.18 -31.25 -17.50
CA GLU A 794 -11.13 -32.32 -17.23
C GLU A 794 -11.79 -32.17 -15.85
N LYS A 795 -13.10 -32.46 -15.77
CA LYS A 795 -13.89 -32.34 -14.53
C LYS A 795 -13.35 -33.20 -13.39
N THR A 796 -12.82 -34.37 -13.70
CA THR A 796 -12.17 -35.28 -12.75
C THR A 796 -10.94 -34.65 -12.10
N LEU A 797 -10.08 -34.05 -12.90
CA LEU A 797 -8.85 -33.37 -12.46
C LEU A 797 -9.18 -32.12 -11.63
N LEU A 798 -10.21 -31.38 -12.00
CA LEU A 798 -10.69 -30.23 -11.23
C LEU A 798 -11.25 -30.64 -9.86
N ASN A 799 -12.01 -31.75 -9.79
CA ASN A 799 -12.51 -32.31 -8.53
C ASN A 799 -11.36 -32.76 -7.62
N ASP A 800 -10.35 -33.40 -8.18
CA ASP A 800 -9.14 -33.80 -7.47
C ASP A 800 -8.43 -32.58 -6.88
N MET A 801 -8.30 -31.49 -7.66
CA MET A 801 -7.70 -30.26 -7.24
C MET A 801 -8.51 -29.59 -6.11
N PHE A 802 -9.84 -29.55 -6.22
CA PHE A 802 -10.70 -29.04 -5.17
C PHE A 802 -10.55 -29.84 -3.87
N SER A 803 -10.45 -31.16 -3.98
CA SER A 803 -10.22 -32.04 -2.82
C SER A 803 -8.88 -31.73 -2.14
N VAL A 804 -7.78 -31.66 -2.89
CA VAL A 804 -6.46 -31.40 -2.30
C VAL A 804 -6.30 -29.97 -1.79
N LEU A 805 -7.08 -29.02 -2.30
CA LEU A 805 -7.08 -27.62 -1.84
C LEU A 805 -8.20 -27.29 -0.84
N ASN A 806 -8.89 -28.29 -0.35
CA ASN A 806 -9.92 -28.16 0.69
C ASN A 806 -11.14 -27.29 0.31
N PHE A 807 -11.56 -27.33 -0.95
CA PHE A 807 -12.82 -26.73 -1.37
C PHE A 807 -14.01 -27.66 -1.08
N LYS A 808 -15.15 -27.05 -0.80
CA LYS A 808 -16.43 -27.75 -0.78
C LYS A 808 -16.83 -28.08 -2.23
N GLN A 809 -17.05 -29.35 -2.51
CA GLN A 809 -17.54 -29.84 -3.81
C GLN A 809 -19.03 -29.54 -3.99
#